data_d0199b243a7b518fd3330a63af533e30
#
_entry.id   d0199b243a7b518fd3330a63af533e30
#
_cell.length_a   1.000
_cell.length_b   1.000
_cell.length_c   1.000
_cell.angle_alpha   90.00
_cell.angle_beta   90.00
_cell.angle_gamma   90.00
#
_symmetry.space_group_name_H-M   'P 1'
#
loop_
_entity.id
_entity.type
_entity.pdbx_description
1 polymer ?
#
loop_
_entity_poly.entity_id
_entity_poly.type
_entity_poly.pdbx_seq_one_letter_code
_entity_poly.pdbx_strand_id
1 'polypeptide(L)'
;MGARTGPPPPLELWGGVECSIVRLGDDYRNQIVETGHSARLSDIDAMADLGIKAVRYPILWESVAPQSPNERDFSWHDKRLARLRERGIRVIAGLLHHGSGPRYTRLDDPNFPCLFADYAGAVARRYPWIEMWNPINEPLTTARIAFLYGHWYPHMKDRGATLRAVVNQCVAIADAMAQVRKCNPAAQLIVSEDVGKTFATDKLAYQAEHENHRRWLCFDLLAARVAPGHYYHDDLVDQGVPQAALEKLASGAGMPSILGFDHYLTSERYLDHRVSRYSNEPVGSNGRESYVDVEAVRIAKLKGAVGPAKRLRETWERYRLPIAVTEVHHGCSREEQVRWFHEVWSAAMRERARGADIRAVTLWAMFGMFDWRSLLTRRDGYLEPGAFDTRSPEPRPTMVAKAAAALGRGEKLDHPILKLPGWWRRPGRTYARSRFEMLPKGAMDKARPLLITGATGTLGQAFARICAHRGLPYVLTTRAVLDITDEQSIAAAVDRFKPWAVINAAGFVRVDEADAYDECFRINVSGPELLSKACKLHGIPLVTFSSDLVFDGQLGRSYVEADQPAPTCGYGRSKAEAETRLLEADSDALIIRTSAFFGPWDRHNFIYNTVSALRRGEDVLTSDQTVVSPTYVPDLVHATLDLLLDEEKGVWHLTNQGAVSWHELACEIADRAKLDRTRLLPDQNAVAADTSLSSKRGLMLRPLEHALDDFMASAETLLQLP
;
A
#
# COMPACT_ATOMS: atom_id res chain seq x y z
N MET A 1 -15.27 -36.70 12.85
CA MET A 1 -15.13 -35.37 13.48
C MET A 1 -16.47 -35.01 14.09
N GLY A 2 -16.55 -34.92 15.44
CA GLY A 2 -17.78 -34.56 16.13
C GLY A 2 -18.15 -33.11 15.85
N ALA A 3 -19.42 -32.87 15.52
CA ALA A 3 -19.97 -31.54 15.35
C ALA A 3 -19.77 -30.75 16.65
N ARG A 4 -19.10 -29.60 16.62
CA ARG A 4 -19.02 -28.66 17.74
C ARG A 4 -20.44 -28.16 18.04
N THR A 5 -20.90 -28.36 19.26
CA THR A 5 -22.25 -27.99 19.73
C THR A 5 -22.34 -26.56 20.31
N GLY A 6 -21.32 -25.74 20.14
CA GLY A 6 -21.27 -24.35 20.63
C GLY A 6 -21.11 -23.31 19.50
N PRO A 7 -21.44 -22.05 19.77
CA PRO A 7 -21.18 -20.97 18.82
C PRO A 7 -19.68 -20.93 18.46
N PRO A 8 -19.33 -20.62 17.20
CA PRO A 8 -17.93 -20.52 16.81
C PRO A 8 -17.23 -19.40 17.63
N PRO A 9 -15.95 -19.56 17.99
CA PRO A 9 -15.20 -18.53 18.72
C PRO A 9 -15.22 -17.22 17.94
N PRO A 10 -15.07 -16.04 18.58
CA PRO A 10 -15.08 -14.76 17.88
C PRO A 10 -14.05 -14.73 16.74
N LEU A 11 -14.35 -13.96 15.69
CA LEU A 11 -13.38 -13.75 14.59
C LEU A 11 -12.20 -12.96 15.14
N GLU A 12 -10.98 -13.50 14.97
CA GLU A 12 -9.78 -12.86 15.49
C GLU A 12 -9.15 -11.90 14.47
N LEU A 13 -8.56 -10.82 14.96
CA LEU A 13 -7.63 -10.01 14.19
C LEU A 13 -6.21 -10.58 14.34
N TRP A 14 -5.64 -11.03 13.24
CA TRP A 14 -4.24 -11.42 13.15
C TRP A 14 -3.43 -10.33 12.46
N GLY A 15 -2.11 -10.35 12.62
CA GLY A 15 -1.16 -9.51 11.89
C GLY A 15 -0.18 -10.34 11.07
N GLY A 16 0.44 -9.69 10.10
CA GLY A 16 1.50 -10.30 9.32
C GLY A 16 2.54 -9.27 8.88
N VAL A 17 3.79 -9.67 8.93
CA VAL A 17 4.93 -8.87 8.47
C VAL A 17 5.33 -9.34 7.09
N GLU A 18 5.37 -8.44 6.11
CA GLU A 18 5.97 -8.75 4.81
C GLU A 18 7.46 -9.07 5.02
N CYS A 19 7.83 -10.28 4.65
CA CYS A 19 9.12 -10.83 5.02
C CYS A 19 9.80 -11.60 3.89
N SER A 20 9.35 -11.40 2.66
CA SER A 20 9.92 -12.09 1.49
C SER A 20 11.43 -11.89 1.38
N ILE A 21 12.14 -13.01 1.21
CA ILE A 21 13.55 -13.00 0.82
C ILE A 21 13.64 -13.59 -0.59
N VAL A 22 13.52 -12.72 -1.59
CA VAL A 22 13.54 -13.12 -3.00
C VAL A 22 14.95 -13.11 -3.55
N ARG A 23 15.35 -14.24 -4.17
CA ARG A 23 16.62 -14.36 -4.88
C ARG A 23 16.47 -13.96 -6.34
N LEU A 24 17.34 -13.04 -6.80
CA LEU A 24 17.44 -12.56 -8.18
C LEU A 24 18.89 -12.81 -8.67
N GLY A 25 19.11 -13.89 -9.40
CA GLY A 25 20.48 -14.32 -9.71
C GLY A 25 21.26 -14.68 -8.45
N ASP A 26 22.30 -13.92 -8.14
CA ASP A 26 23.11 -14.09 -6.93
C ASP A 26 22.74 -13.13 -5.79
N ASP A 27 21.86 -12.16 -6.04
CA ASP A 27 21.42 -11.19 -5.05
C ASP A 27 20.14 -11.64 -4.34
N TYR A 28 20.00 -11.19 -3.08
CA TYR A 28 18.79 -11.37 -2.29
C TYR A 28 18.15 -10.02 -1.95
N ARG A 29 16.85 -9.91 -2.15
CA ARG A 29 16.05 -8.81 -1.62
C ARG A 29 15.35 -9.27 -0.36
N ASN A 30 15.46 -8.47 0.70
CA ASN A 30 14.91 -8.81 2.01
C ASN A 30 13.97 -7.70 2.50
N GLN A 31 12.67 -7.95 2.46
CA GLN A 31 11.64 -6.98 2.82
C GLN A 31 11.70 -6.55 4.30
N ILE A 32 12.15 -7.41 5.21
CA ILE A 32 12.34 -7.06 6.63
C ILE A 32 13.38 -5.96 6.80
N VAL A 33 14.43 -6.00 5.98
CA VAL A 33 15.49 -4.98 5.97
C VAL A 33 15.00 -3.72 5.27
N GLU A 34 14.37 -3.86 4.09
CA GLU A 34 13.90 -2.73 3.28
C GLU A 34 12.81 -1.90 4.00
N THR A 35 11.91 -2.55 4.72
CA THR A 35 10.89 -1.86 5.55
C THR A 35 11.43 -1.32 6.87
N GLY A 36 12.69 -1.62 7.21
CA GLY A 36 13.33 -1.22 8.47
C GLY A 36 12.87 -2.01 9.70
N HIS A 37 11.98 -3.00 9.54
CA HIS A 37 11.53 -3.86 10.64
C HIS A 37 12.69 -4.59 11.31
N SER A 38 13.74 -4.89 10.56
CA SER A 38 14.96 -5.54 11.11
C SER A 38 15.61 -4.77 12.25
N ALA A 39 15.54 -3.45 12.27
CA ALA A 39 16.14 -2.57 13.26
C ALA A 39 15.19 -2.20 14.42
N ARG A 40 13.88 -2.15 14.19
CA ARG A 40 12.89 -1.66 15.15
C ARG A 40 12.27 -2.80 15.96
N LEU A 41 12.63 -2.91 17.24
CA LEU A 41 11.97 -3.85 18.17
C LEU A 41 10.61 -3.31 18.64
N SER A 42 10.45 -1.98 18.69
CA SER A 42 9.21 -1.26 19.04
C SER A 42 8.03 -1.59 18.11
N ASP A 43 8.28 -2.07 16.92
CA ASP A 43 7.23 -2.53 16.01
C ASP A 43 6.34 -3.61 16.64
N ILE A 44 6.89 -4.44 17.53
CA ILE A 44 6.12 -5.48 18.24
C ILE A 44 5.15 -4.86 19.25
N ASP A 45 5.55 -3.78 19.90
CA ASP A 45 4.67 -3.06 20.83
C ASP A 45 3.52 -2.41 20.07
N ALA A 46 3.82 -1.80 18.93
CA ALA A 46 2.81 -1.23 18.04
C ALA A 46 1.77 -2.28 17.56
N MET A 47 2.22 -3.50 17.22
CA MET A 47 1.30 -4.62 16.90
C MET A 47 0.40 -4.98 18.09
N ALA A 48 0.97 -5.07 19.30
CA ALA A 48 0.23 -5.42 20.51
C ALA A 48 -0.85 -4.38 20.83
N ASP A 49 -0.52 -3.11 20.70
CA ASP A 49 -1.41 -1.99 20.99
C ASP A 49 -2.64 -1.93 20.03
N LEU A 50 -2.51 -2.50 18.82
CA LEU A 50 -3.66 -2.71 17.92
C LEU A 50 -4.60 -3.83 18.38
N GLY A 51 -4.21 -4.66 19.35
CA GLY A 51 -5.00 -5.80 19.80
C GLY A 51 -4.89 -7.04 18.94
N ILE A 52 -3.79 -7.19 18.18
CA ILE A 52 -3.47 -8.38 17.39
C ILE A 52 -3.41 -9.61 18.29
N LYS A 53 -4.10 -10.69 17.92
CA LYS A 53 -4.15 -11.95 18.71
C LYS A 53 -3.07 -12.95 18.32
N ALA A 54 -2.69 -12.96 17.06
CA ALA A 54 -1.59 -13.77 16.54
C ALA A 54 -0.89 -13.01 15.40
N VAL A 55 0.36 -13.30 15.15
CA VAL A 55 1.14 -12.71 14.08
C VAL A 55 1.86 -13.77 13.25
N ARG A 56 1.73 -13.70 11.92
CA ARG A 56 2.63 -14.43 11.01
C ARG A 56 3.99 -13.76 11.07
N TYR A 57 4.92 -14.43 11.73
CA TYR A 57 6.21 -13.85 12.05
C TYR A 57 7.36 -14.68 11.48
N PRO A 58 8.34 -14.03 10.85
CA PRO A 58 9.41 -14.73 10.17
C PRO A 58 10.44 -15.33 11.12
N ILE A 59 10.79 -16.59 10.87
CA ILE A 59 11.99 -17.27 11.35
C ILE A 59 12.61 -17.89 10.10
N LEU A 60 13.06 -17.01 9.19
CA LEU A 60 13.36 -17.42 7.82
C LEU A 60 14.68 -18.17 7.72
N TRP A 61 14.64 -19.26 6.96
CA TRP A 61 15.79 -20.14 6.75
C TRP A 61 16.99 -19.41 6.14
N GLU A 62 16.73 -18.55 5.15
CA GLU A 62 17.75 -17.72 4.49
C GLU A 62 18.43 -16.73 5.45
N SER A 63 17.75 -16.30 6.49
CA SER A 63 18.31 -15.37 7.50
C SER A 63 19.07 -16.11 8.60
N VAL A 64 18.60 -17.27 9.00
CA VAL A 64 19.16 -18.03 10.13
C VAL A 64 20.36 -18.88 9.72
N ALA A 65 20.31 -19.49 8.53
CA ALA A 65 21.34 -20.40 8.04
C ALA A 65 21.73 -20.12 6.57
N PRO A 66 22.21 -18.91 6.24
CA PRO A 66 22.42 -18.47 4.86
C PRO A 66 23.50 -19.24 4.09
N GLN A 67 24.54 -19.70 4.77
CA GLN A 67 25.74 -20.28 4.14
C GLN A 67 25.88 -21.79 4.36
N SER A 68 25.42 -22.30 5.48
CA SER A 68 25.59 -23.71 5.86
C SER A 68 24.42 -24.19 6.73
N PRO A 69 23.92 -25.43 6.55
CA PRO A 69 22.88 -25.98 7.40
C PRO A 69 23.30 -26.17 8.86
N ASN A 70 24.63 -26.18 9.12
CA ASN A 70 25.19 -26.38 10.46
C ASN A 70 25.43 -25.07 11.22
N GLU A 71 25.47 -23.95 10.54
CA GLU A 71 25.67 -22.62 11.12
C GLU A 71 24.34 -21.87 11.18
N ARG A 72 23.83 -21.66 12.42
CA ARG A 72 22.51 -21.09 12.64
C ARG A 72 22.57 -19.95 13.65
N ASP A 73 22.23 -18.74 13.21
CA ASP A 73 22.13 -17.58 14.08
C ASP A 73 20.66 -17.20 14.35
N PHE A 74 20.22 -17.41 15.58
CA PHE A 74 18.89 -17.05 16.04
C PHE A 74 18.86 -15.75 16.85
N SER A 75 19.97 -15.06 17.01
CA SER A 75 20.11 -13.91 17.93
C SER A 75 19.09 -12.80 17.67
N TRP A 76 18.78 -12.51 16.41
CA TRP A 76 17.75 -11.54 16.02
C TRP A 76 16.35 -12.01 16.40
N HIS A 77 16.07 -13.28 16.19
CA HIS A 77 14.76 -13.90 16.44
C HIS A 77 14.48 -14.07 17.93
N ASP A 78 15.50 -14.43 18.74
CA ASP A 78 15.35 -14.62 20.18
C ASP A 78 14.74 -13.41 20.87
N LYS A 79 15.27 -12.22 20.58
CA LYS A 79 14.81 -10.96 21.18
C LYS A 79 13.35 -10.65 20.81
N ARG A 80 12.99 -10.87 19.55
CA ARG A 80 11.67 -10.55 19.02
C ARG A 80 10.61 -11.55 19.46
N LEU A 81 10.92 -12.82 19.41
CA LEU A 81 10.00 -13.87 19.86
C LEU A 81 9.76 -13.79 21.36
N ALA A 82 10.78 -13.44 22.15
CA ALA A 82 10.62 -13.16 23.58
C ALA A 82 9.66 -11.98 23.79
N ARG A 83 9.84 -10.88 23.03
CA ARG A 83 8.95 -9.70 23.12
C ARG A 83 7.51 -10.00 22.70
N LEU A 84 7.30 -10.75 21.61
CA LEU A 84 5.97 -11.20 21.20
C LEU A 84 5.27 -12.00 22.30
N ARG A 85 6.00 -12.93 22.93
CA ARG A 85 5.49 -13.74 24.02
C ARG A 85 5.16 -12.90 25.25
N GLU A 86 6.04 -11.95 25.62
CA GLU A 86 5.82 -11.00 26.70
C GLU A 86 4.55 -10.15 26.47
N ARG A 87 4.33 -9.71 25.23
CA ARG A 87 3.13 -8.95 24.83
C ARG A 87 1.88 -9.82 24.65
N GLY A 88 1.96 -11.13 24.86
CA GLY A 88 0.83 -12.04 24.75
C GLY A 88 0.33 -12.30 23.33
N ILE A 89 1.16 -12.03 22.31
CA ILE A 89 0.85 -12.28 20.89
C ILE A 89 1.26 -13.72 20.55
N ARG A 90 0.34 -14.53 20.06
CA ARG A 90 0.66 -15.86 19.55
C ARG A 90 1.45 -15.75 18.25
N VAL A 91 2.46 -16.62 18.10
CA VAL A 91 3.32 -16.64 16.91
C VAL A 91 2.84 -17.73 15.95
N ILE A 92 2.66 -17.34 14.68
CA ILE A 92 2.54 -18.25 13.54
C ILE A 92 3.91 -18.24 12.87
N ALA A 93 4.71 -19.27 13.08
CA ALA A 93 6.09 -19.31 12.59
C ALA A 93 6.12 -19.52 11.07
N GLY A 94 6.65 -18.53 10.33
CA GLY A 94 6.98 -18.62 8.91
C GLY A 94 8.45 -18.95 8.72
N LEU A 95 8.77 -20.04 8.01
CA LEU A 95 10.16 -20.49 7.84
C LEU A 95 10.72 -20.20 6.46
N LEU A 96 9.85 -20.07 5.46
CA LEU A 96 10.17 -19.68 4.08
C LEU A 96 9.02 -18.84 3.53
N HIS A 97 9.34 -17.64 3.03
CA HIS A 97 8.33 -16.73 2.46
C HIS A 97 8.81 -16.20 1.11
N HIS A 98 8.25 -16.77 0.02
CA HIS A 98 8.63 -16.51 -1.36
C HIS A 98 10.13 -16.70 -1.65
N GLY A 99 10.82 -17.39 -0.77
CA GLY A 99 12.24 -17.69 -0.88
C GLY A 99 12.52 -18.92 -1.76
N SER A 100 13.77 -19.00 -2.20
CA SER A 100 14.31 -20.19 -2.90
C SER A 100 15.02 -21.16 -1.96
N GLY A 101 15.08 -20.84 -0.67
CA GLY A 101 15.98 -21.40 0.32
C GLY A 101 17.37 -20.73 0.29
N PRO A 102 18.25 -21.08 1.26
CA PRO A 102 19.62 -20.62 1.32
C PRO A 102 20.43 -21.00 0.08
N ARG A 103 21.67 -20.44 -0.07
CA ARG A 103 22.49 -20.63 -1.26
C ARG A 103 22.85 -22.08 -1.60
N TYR A 104 22.81 -22.98 -0.61
CA TYR A 104 23.16 -24.39 -0.76
C TYR A 104 22.01 -25.32 -1.17
N THR A 105 20.83 -24.77 -1.44
CA THR A 105 19.64 -25.51 -1.92
C THR A 105 18.74 -24.67 -2.81
N ARG A 106 17.69 -25.28 -3.37
CA ARG A 106 16.63 -24.62 -4.13
C ARG A 106 15.35 -25.49 -4.13
N LEU A 107 14.21 -24.91 -4.50
CA LEU A 107 12.90 -25.56 -4.36
C LEU A 107 12.74 -26.90 -5.12
N ASP A 108 13.46 -27.09 -6.23
CA ASP A 108 13.44 -28.34 -7.02
C ASP A 108 14.61 -29.30 -6.69
N ASP A 109 15.46 -28.96 -5.70
CA ASP A 109 16.49 -29.85 -5.18
C ASP A 109 15.85 -31.06 -4.48
N PRO A 110 16.18 -32.31 -4.86
CA PRO A 110 15.69 -33.49 -4.16
C PRO A 110 15.97 -33.52 -2.66
N ASN A 111 17.04 -32.85 -2.21
CA ASN A 111 17.40 -32.76 -0.79
C ASN A 111 16.67 -31.65 -0.05
N PHE A 112 15.97 -30.75 -0.75
CA PHE A 112 15.27 -29.61 -0.13
C PHE A 112 14.34 -30.03 1.00
N PRO A 113 13.47 -31.08 0.87
CA PRO A 113 12.59 -31.48 1.97
C PRO A 113 13.32 -31.91 3.23
N CYS A 114 14.41 -32.68 3.08
CA CYS A 114 15.20 -33.14 4.21
C CYS A 114 15.92 -31.99 4.93
N LEU A 115 16.58 -31.11 4.16
CA LEU A 115 17.28 -29.95 4.70
C LEU A 115 16.32 -28.97 5.41
N PHE A 116 15.15 -28.73 4.81
CA PHE A 116 14.12 -27.89 5.39
C PHE A 116 13.53 -28.47 6.68
N ALA A 117 13.27 -29.79 6.69
CA ALA A 117 12.78 -30.48 7.88
C ALA A 117 13.79 -30.44 9.05
N ASP A 118 15.08 -30.55 8.77
CA ASP A 118 16.13 -30.40 9.79
C ASP A 118 16.17 -28.97 10.35
N TYR A 119 16.05 -27.97 9.48
CA TYR A 119 15.91 -26.57 9.89
C TYR A 119 14.67 -26.36 10.77
N ALA A 120 13.51 -26.81 10.34
CA ALA A 120 12.26 -26.70 11.09
C ALA A 120 12.35 -27.39 12.47
N GLY A 121 13.00 -28.54 12.53
CA GLY A 121 13.30 -29.24 13.77
C GLY A 121 14.20 -28.44 14.73
N ALA A 122 15.19 -27.71 14.20
CA ALA A 122 16.04 -26.84 15.01
C ALA A 122 15.25 -25.64 15.58
N VAL A 123 14.39 -25.02 14.76
CA VAL A 123 13.49 -23.95 15.21
C VAL A 123 12.55 -24.46 16.31
N ALA A 124 11.94 -25.63 16.12
CA ALA A 124 11.01 -26.21 17.09
C ALA A 124 11.69 -26.57 18.43
N ARG A 125 12.91 -27.10 18.40
CA ARG A 125 13.71 -27.36 19.63
C ARG A 125 14.04 -26.08 20.37
N ARG A 126 14.29 -24.98 19.66
CA ARG A 126 14.62 -23.68 20.28
C ARG A 126 13.38 -23.00 20.84
N TYR A 127 12.24 -23.10 20.15
CA TYR A 127 10.98 -22.42 20.50
C TYR A 127 9.81 -23.42 20.64
N PRO A 128 9.88 -24.37 21.58
CA PRO A 128 8.89 -25.45 21.72
C PRO A 128 7.49 -24.97 22.12
N TRP A 129 7.38 -23.71 22.53
CA TRP A 129 6.13 -23.06 22.91
C TRP A 129 5.32 -22.55 21.72
N ILE A 130 5.87 -22.55 20.49
CA ILE A 130 5.13 -22.13 19.28
C ILE A 130 4.15 -23.24 18.90
N GLU A 131 2.87 -22.86 18.82
CA GLU A 131 1.78 -23.77 18.51
C GLU A 131 1.33 -23.72 17.04
N MET A 132 1.50 -22.58 16.36
CA MET A 132 1.03 -22.39 14.97
C MET A 132 2.21 -22.23 14.02
N TRP A 133 2.14 -22.92 12.89
CA TRP A 133 3.23 -22.97 11.92
C TRP A 133 2.68 -22.79 10.50
N ASN A 134 3.26 -21.88 9.76
CA ASN A 134 3.11 -21.72 8.32
C ASN A 134 4.50 -21.93 7.68
N PRO A 135 4.97 -23.18 7.55
CA PRO A 135 6.37 -23.46 7.22
C PRO A 135 6.81 -22.83 5.90
N ILE A 136 5.99 -22.93 4.86
CA ILE A 136 6.24 -22.32 3.54
C ILE A 136 5.00 -21.53 3.14
N ASN A 137 5.19 -20.26 2.81
CA ASN A 137 4.15 -19.39 2.27
C ASN A 137 3.94 -19.65 0.78
N GLU A 138 2.69 -19.83 0.37
CA GLU A 138 2.24 -19.93 -1.03
C GLU A 138 3.14 -20.78 -1.93
N PRO A 139 3.24 -22.12 -1.68
CA PRO A 139 4.13 -22.98 -2.44
C PRO A 139 3.87 -22.99 -3.95
N LEU A 140 2.60 -22.98 -4.37
CA LEU A 140 2.23 -22.95 -5.78
C LEU A 140 2.54 -21.61 -6.42
N THR A 141 2.19 -20.51 -5.76
CA THR A 141 2.45 -19.16 -6.25
C THR A 141 3.96 -18.93 -6.42
N THR A 142 4.77 -19.30 -5.41
CA THR A 142 6.23 -19.17 -5.47
C THR A 142 6.81 -20.03 -6.60
N ALA A 143 6.38 -21.28 -6.74
CA ALA A 143 6.84 -22.15 -7.84
C ALA A 143 6.45 -21.59 -9.22
N ARG A 144 5.26 -21.03 -9.38
CA ARG A 144 4.84 -20.39 -10.65
C ARG A 144 5.74 -19.19 -11.01
N ILE A 145 6.02 -18.33 -10.05
CA ILE A 145 6.83 -17.12 -10.30
C ILE A 145 8.27 -17.51 -10.64
N ALA A 146 8.85 -18.50 -9.95
CA ALA A 146 10.23 -18.92 -10.12
C ALA A 146 10.47 -19.87 -11.31
N PHE A 147 9.56 -20.84 -11.53
CA PHE A 147 9.77 -21.95 -12.48
C PHE A 147 8.88 -21.91 -13.71
N LEU A 148 7.70 -21.26 -13.66
CA LEU A 148 6.80 -21.16 -14.82
C LEU A 148 6.98 -19.83 -15.55
N TYR A 149 7.12 -18.72 -14.81
CA TYR A 149 7.25 -17.39 -15.38
C TYR A 149 8.71 -16.89 -15.42
N GLY A 150 9.58 -17.42 -14.58
CA GLY A 150 11.00 -17.11 -14.55
C GLY A 150 11.36 -15.74 -14.00
N HIS A 151 10.49 -15.14 -13.17
CA HIS A 151 10.77 -13.84 -12.56
C HIS A 151 11.75 -13.94 -11.40
N TRP A 152 11.68 -15.03 -10.60
CA TRP A 152 12.58 -15.28 -9.47
C TRP A 152 13.52 -16.46 -9.76
N TYR A 153 14.58 -16.57 -8.97
CA TYR A 153 15.51 -17.69 -9.06
C TYR A 153 14.77 -19.04 -8.94
N PRO A 154 15.05 -20.04 -9.77
CA PRO A 154 16.17 -20.14 -10.74
C PRO A 154 15.88 -19.60 -12.15
N HIS A 155 14.88 -18.74 -12.33
CA HIS A 155 14.50 -18.09 -13.59
C HIS A 155 14.11 -19.08 -14.71
N MET A 156 13.53 -20.22 -14.32
CA MET A 156 13.09 -21.23 -15.26
C MET A 156 11.76 -20.87 -15.93
N LYS A 157 11.50 -21.50 -17.07
CA LYS A 157 10.21 -21.44 -17.76
C LYS A 157 9.85 -22.86 -18.18
N ASP A 158 9.66 -23.73 -17.18
CA ASP A 158 9.45 -25.15 -17.34
C ASP A 158 8.28 -25.63 -16.46
N ARG A 159 7.28 -26.23 -17.11
CA ARG A 159 6.08 -26.72 -16.43
C ARG A 159 6.37 -27.90 -15.51
N GLY A 160 7.22 -28.84 -15.97
CA GLY A 160 7.57 -30.04 -15.18
C GLY A 160 8.35 -29.66 -13.93
N ALA A 161 9.33 -28.74 -14.07
CA ALA A 161 10.07 -28.20 -12.92
C ALA A 161 9.13 -27.48 -11.94
N THR A 162 8.12 -26.74 -12.43
CA THR A 162 7.10 -26.11 -11.58
C THR A 162 6.36 -27.16 -10.74
N LEU A 163 5.87 -28.22 -11.35
CA LEU A 163 5.14 -29.28 -10.65
C LEU A 163 6.00 -30.01 -9.62
N ARG A 164 7.26 -30.33 -9.98
CA ARG A 164 8.22 -30.92 -9.03
C ARG A 164 8.52 -30.00 -7.87
N ALA A 165 8.70 -28.71 -8.10
CA ALA A 165 8.95 -27.72 -7.05
C ALA A 165 7.75 -27.59 -6.10
N VAL A 166 6.50 -27.65 -6.61
CA VAL A 166 5.29 -27.65 -5.76
C VAL A 166 5.26 -28.88 -4.85
N VAL A 167 5.48 -30.07 -5.43
CA VAL A 167 5.45 -31.31 -4.64
C VAL A 167 6.58 -31.37 -3.63
N ASN A 168 7.79 -30.93 -3.99
CA ASN A 168 8.93 -30.82 -3.05
C ASN A 168 8.59 -29.95 -1.86
N GLN A 169 7.99 -28.78 -2.08
CA GLN A 169 7.57 -27.89 -1.00
C GLN A 169 6.48 -28.54 -0.12
N CYS A 170 5.51 -29.23 -0.72
CA CYS A 170 4.48 -29.95 0.05
C CYS A 170 5.07 -31.08 0.91
N VAL A 171 6.03 -31.84 0.37
CA VAL A 171 6.78 -32.86 1.14
C VAL A 171 7.58 -32.20 2.26
N ALA A 172 8.27 -31.10 1.96
CA ALA A 172 9.03 -30.34 2.96
C ALA A 172 8.14 -29.84 4.11
N ILE A 173 6.92 -29.37 3.82
CA ILE A 173 5.94 -28.98 4.83
C ILE A 173 5.55 -30.19 5.71
N ALA A 174 5.25 -31.33 5.10
CA ALA A 174 4.88 -32.55 5.83
C ALA A 174 6.02 -33.01 6.75
N ASP A 175 7.25 -33.04 6.24
CA ASP A 175 8.44 -33.45 7.00
C ASP A 175 8.81 -32.46 8.09
N ALA A 176 8.72 -31.17 7.82
CA ALA A 176 8.89 -30.11 8.80
C ALA A 176 7.93 -30.28 9.98
N MET A 177 6.64 -30.48 9.69
CA MET A 177 5.63 -30.68 10.74
C MET A 177 5.82 -31.98 11.52
N ALA A 178 6.35 -33.01 10.88
CA ALA A 178 6.72 -34.24 11.60
C ALA A 178 7.85 -33.97 12.63
N GLN A 179 8.86 -33.15 12.29
CA GLN A 179 9.90 -32.75 13.24
C GLN A 179 9.35 -31.81 14.32
N VAL A 180 8.53 -30.84 13.95
CA VAL A 180 7.90 -29.88 14.87
C VAL A 180 7.06 -30.61 15.91
N ARG A 181 6.24 -31.58 15.50
CA ARG A 181 5.36 -32.36 16.39
C ARG A 181 6.10 -33.30 17.35
N LYS A 182 7.38 -33.60 17.09
CA LYS A 182 8.23 -34.27 18.10
C LYS A 182 8.51 -33.39 19.31
N CYS A 183 8.59 -32.07 19.09
CA CYS A 183 8.82 -31.09 20.15
C CYS A 183 7.52 -30.56 20.76
N ASN A 184 6.49 -30.37 19.95
CA ASN A 184 5.16 -29.91 20.35
C ASN A 184 4.07 -30.71 19.62
N PRO A 185 3.54 -31.80 20.20
CA PRO A 185 2.52 -32.64 19.57
C PRO A 185 1.22 -31.89 19.21
N ALA A 186 0.93 -30.76 19.87
CA ALA A 186 -0.25 -29.93 19.63
C ALA A 186 -0.06 -28.93 18.46
N ALA A 187 1.12 -28.89 17.84
CA ALA A 187 1.44 -27.93 16.77
C ALA A 187 0.49 -28.06 15.59
N GLN A 188 -0.09 -26.91 15.23
CA GLN A 188 -1.07 -26.75 14.16
C GLN A 188 -0.38 -26.30 12.88
N LEU A 189 -0.70 -26.95 11.77
CA LEU A 189 -0.26 -26.54 10.44
C LEU A 189 -1.26 -25.57 9.82
N ILE A 190 -0.79 -24.40 9.43
CA ILE A 190 -1.49 -23.46 8.57
C ILE A 190 -0.83 -23.53 7.20
N VAL A 191 -1.60 -23.77 6.16
CA VAL A 191 -1.12 -23.74 4.77
C VAL A 191 -1.78 -22.57 4.07
N SER A 192 -1.00 -21.58 3.64
CA SER A 192 -1.49 -20.41 2.90
C SER A 192 -1.25 -20.55 1.40
N GLU A 193 -2.23 -20.11 0.60
CA GLU A 193 -2.13 -20.08 -0.86
C GLU A 193 -3.11 -19.06 -1.46
N ASP A 194 -2.72 -18.45 -2.59
CA ASP A 194 -3.64 -17.64 -3.40
C ASP A 194 -4.66 -18.53 -4.11
N VAL A 195 -5.92 -18.35 -3.78
CA VAL A 195 -7.04 -19.15 -4.30
C VAL A 195 -7.90 -18.41 -5.32
N GLY A 196 -7.33 -17.44 -6.01
CA GLY A 196 -7.99 -16.65 -7.06
C GLY A 196 -8.56 -17.55 -8.18
N LYS A 197 -9.73 -17.19 -8.71
CA LYS A 197 -10.41 -17.94 -9.78
C LYS A 197 -10.16 -17.29 -11.14
N THR A 198 -9.87 -18.14 -12.13
CA THR A 198 -9.76 -17.72 -13.54
C THR A 198 -11.10 -17.92 -14.25
N PHE A 199 -11.56 -16.87 -14.90
CA PHE A 199 -12.69 -16.83 -15.82
C PHE A 199 -12.17 -16.61 -17.24
N ALA A 200 -12.97 -16.93 -18.25
CA ALA A 200 -12.54 -16.74 -19.63
C ALA A 200 -13.71 -16.50 -20.59
N THR A 201 -13.37 -16.18 -21.81
CA THR A 201 -14.27 -16.35 -22.96
C THR A 201 -14.40 -17.82 -23.30
N ASP A 202 -15.47 -18.22 -24.00
CA ASP A 202 -15.71 -19.63 -24.34
C ASP A 202 -14.53 -20.27 -25.07
N LYS A 203 -13.84 -19.52 -25.95
CA LYS A 203 -12.65 -19.97 -26.67
C LYS A 203 -11.47 -20.34 -25.77
N LEU A 204 -11.38 -19.77 -24.57
CA LEU A 204 -10.34 -19.99 -23.58
C LEU A 204 -10.86 -20.75 -22.34
N ALA A 205 -12.07 -21.34 -22.42
CA ALA A 205 -12.67 -22.05 -21.29
C ALA A 205 -11.77 -23.20 -20.80
N TYR A 206 -11.12 -23.93 -21.69
CA TYR A 206 -10.17 -25.00 -21.35
C TYR A 206 -8.97 -24.51 -20.54
N GLN A 207 -8.47 -23.30 -20.88
CA GLN A 207 -7.34 -22.69 -20.15
C GLN A 207 -7.78 -22.28 -18.73
N ALA A 208 -8.95 -21.65 -18.61
CA ALA A 208 -9.49 -21.26 -17.31
C ALA A 208 -9.80 -22.50 -16.44
N GLU A 209 -10.28 -23.59 -17.02
CA GLU A 209 -10.52 -24.86 -16.32
C GLU A 209 -9.21 -25.43 -15.78
N HIS A 210 -8.17 -25.51 -16.61
CA HIS A 210 -6.83 -25.94 -16.20
C HIS A 210 -6.30 -25.11 -15.03
N GLU A 211 -6.41 -23.77 -15.10
CA GLU A 211 -5.94 -22.88 -14.03
C GLU A 211 -6.78 -23.02 -12.76
N ASN A 212 -8.07 -23.24 -12.88
CA ASN A 212 -8.96 -23.48 -11.74
C ASN A 212 -8.72 -24.84 -11.06
N HIS A 213 -8.21 -25.86 -11.77
CA HIS A 213 -7.68 -27.07 -11.14
C HIS A 213 -6.34 -26.78 -10.46
N ARG A 214 -5.45 -26.03 -11.13
CA ARG A 214 -4.12 -25.70 -10.61
C ARG A 214 -4.17 -24.96 -9.28
N ARG A 215 -5.05 -23.96 -9.12
CA ARG A 215 -5.14 -23.17 -7.87
C ARG A 215 -5.37 -23.99 -6.61
N TRP A 216 -5.89 -25.20 -6.73
CA TRP A 216 -6.12 -26.11 -5.60
C TRP A 216 -4.99 -27.10 -5.35
N LEU A 217 -4.01 -27.21 -6.27
CA LEU A 217 -3.03 -28.29 -6.26
C LEU A 217 -2.27 -28.41 -4.94
N CYS A 218 -1.79 -27.28 -4.37
CA CYS A 218 -1.09 -27.30 -3.09
C CYS A 218 -1.99 -27.81 -1.96
N PHE A 219 -3.20 -27.29 -1.85
CA PHE A 219 -4.16 -27.76 -0.83
C PHE A 219 -4.58 -29.21 -1.06
N ASP A 220 -4.82 -29.65 -2.31
CA ASP A 220 -5.20 -31.01 -2.62
C ASP A 220 -4.09 -32.02 -2.28
N LEU A 221 -2.81 -31.66 -2.55
CA LEU A 221 -1.65 -32.47 -2.14
C LEU A 221 -1.59 -32.64 -0.62
N LEU A 222 -1.64 -31.55 0.12
CA LEU A 222 -1.51 -31.57 1.58
C LEU A 222 -2.75 -32.13 2.29
N ALA A 223 -3.94 -31.98 1.70
CA ALA A 223 -5.18 -32.56 2.20
C ALA A 223 -5.43 -34.03 1.75
N ALA A 224 -4.40 -34.71 1.24
CA ALA A 224 -4.46 -36.11 0.82
C ALA A 224 -5.52 -36.41 -0.27
N ARG A 225 -5.72 -35.49 -1.22
CA ARG A 225 -6.72 -35.61 -2.28
C ARG A 225 -6.15 -36.02 -3.63
N VAL A 226 -4.82 -35.93 -3.79
CA VAL A 226 -4.15 -36.31 -5.05
C VAL A 226 -3.88 -37.79 -5.04
N ALA A 227 -4.75 -38.54 -5.73
CA ALA A 227 -4.72 -40.00 -5.93
C ALA A 227 -5.04 -40.32 -7.40
N PRO A 228 -4.91 -41.56 -7.87
CA PRO A 228 -5.34 -41.95 -9.21
C PRO A 228 -6.77 -41.48 -9.53
N GLY A 229 -6.93 -40.77 -10.66
CA GLY A 229 -8.18 -40.13 -11.05
C GLY A 229 -8.27 -38.63 -10.67
N HIS A 230 -7.36 -38.10 -9.87
CA HIS A 230 -7.24 -36.64 -9.66
C HIS A 230 -6.68 -35.99 -10.92
N TYR A 231 -7.17 -34.78 -11.27
CA TYR A 231 -6.80 -34.04 -12.49
C TYR A 231 -5.28 -33.92 -12.73
N TYR A 232 -4.49 -33.80 -11.67
CA TYR A 232 -3.02 -33.65 -11.76
C TYR A 232 -2.26 -34.96 -11.49
N HIS A 233 -2.89 -36.05 -11.08
CA HIS A 233 -2.15 -37.27 -10.64
C HIS A 233 -1.21 -37.80 -11.74
N ASP A 234 -1.75 -38.14 -12.91
CA ASP A 234 -0.99 -38.74 -14.00
C ASP A 234 0.05 -37.75 -14.56
N ASP A 235 -0.31 -36.46 -14.64
CA ASP A 235 0.59 -35.42 -15.06
C ASP A 235 1.80 -35.28 -14.10
N LEU A 236 1.60 -35.36 -12.78
CA LEU A 236 2.69 -35.33 -11.80
C LEU A 236 3.63 -36.53 -12.00
N VAL A 237 3.08 -37.71 -12.24
CA VAL A 237 3.88 -38.93 -12.54
C VAL A 237 4.66 -38.76 -13.84
N ASP A 238 4.03 -38.30 -14.91
CA ASP A 238 4.65 -38.07 -16.21
C ASP A 238 5.76 -37.01 -16.16
N GLN A 239 5.64 -36.02 -15.28
CA GLN A 239 6.68 -34.99 -15.05
C GLN A 239 7.78 -35.45 -14.08
N GLY A 240 7.82 -36.72 -13.72
CA GLY A 240 8.89 -37.33 -12.94
C GLY A 240 8.84 -37.02 -11.44
N VAL A 241 7.66 -36.74 -10.90
CA VAL A 241 7.48 -36.63 -9.45
C VAL A 241 7.64 -38.04 -8.85
N PRO A 242 8.48 -38.24 -7.81
CA PRO A 242 8.68 -39.53 -7.19
C PRO A 242 7.37 -40.08 -6.62
N GLN A 243 7.06 -41.35 -6.94
CA GLN A 243 5.88 -42.03 -6.46
C GLN A 243 5.79 -42.02 -4.92
N ALA A 244 6.92 -42.25 -4.23
CA ALA A 244 7.00 -42.16 -2.76
C ALA A 244 6.58 -40.82 -2.18
N ALA A 245 6.81 -39.71 -2.92
CA ALA A 245 6.36 -38.39 -2.51
C ALA A 245 4.83 -38.26 -2.57
N LEU A 246 4.22 -38.77 -3.65
CA LEU A 246 2.76 -38.77 -3.79
C LEU A 246 2.09 -39.67 -2.75
N GLU A 247 2.63 -40.87 -2.51
CA GLU A 247 2.14 -41.81 -1.48
C GLU A 247 2.23 -41.18 -0.06
N LYS A 248 3.34 -40.52 0.25
CA LYS A 248 3.51 -39.83 1.51
C LYS A 248 2.44 -38.74 1.71
N LEU A 249 2.19 -37.90 0.71
CA LEU A 249 1.17 -36.86 0.81
C LEU A 249 -0.24 -37.47 0.87
N ALA A 250 -0.51 -38.51 0.09
CA ALA A 250 -1.78 -39.26 0.11
C ALA A 250 -2.06 -39.95 1.45
N SER A 251 -1.02 -40.26 2.26
CA SER A 251 -1.20 -40.78 3.63
C SER A 251 -1.74 -39.76 4.64
N GLY A 252 -1.85 -38.46 4.25
CA GLY A 252 -2.29 -37.38 5.13
C GLY A 252 -1.18 -36.78 6.02
N ALA A 253 0.09 -37.08 5.73
CA ALA A 253 1.24 -36.60 6.51
C ALA A 253 1.29 -35.06 6.60
N GLY A 254 0.78 -34.35 5.56
CA GLY A 254 0.73 -32.88 5.48
C GLY A 254 -0.63 -32.25 5.81
N MET A 255 -1.57 -33.00 6.43
CA MET A 255 -2.94 -32.51 6.65
C MET A 255 -2.99 -31.17 7.38
N PRO A 256 -3.56 -30.12 6.77
CA PRO A 256 -3.68 -28.80 7.39
C PRO A 256 -4.63 -28.81 8.60
N SER A 257 -4.27 -28.09 9.65
CA SER A 257 -5.17 -27.76 10.76
C SER A 257 -6.07 -26.57 10.40
N ILE A 258 -5.53 -25.62 9.62
CA ILE A 258 -6.22 -24.42 9.15
C ILE A 258 -5.75 -24.17 7.72
N LEU A 259 -6.68 -23.87 6.82
CA LEU A 259 -6.38 -23.38 5.48
C LEU A 259 -6.18 -21.86 5.53
N GLY A 260 -5.02 -21.41 5.10
CA GLY A 260 -4.72 -20.00 4.88
C GLY A 260 -5.24 -19.55 3.52
N PHE A 261 -6.12 -18.60 3.55
CA PHE A 261 -6.78 -18.06 2.37
C PHE A 261 -6.16 -16.72 2.03
N ASP A 262 -5.33 -16.67 1.00
CA ASP A 262 -4.79 -15.44 0.43
C ASP A 262 -5.63 -15.06 -0.79
N HIS A 263 -6.05 -13.79 -0.85
CA HIS A 263 -6.92 -13.32 -1.92
C HIS A 263 -6.85 -11.79 -2.07
N TYR A 264 -6.37 -11.38 -3.22
CA TYR A 264 -6.21 -10.00 -3.62
C TYR A 264 -7.23 -9.63 -4.73
N LEU A 265 -7.38 -8.36 -5.02
CA LEU A 265 -8.20 -7.93 -6.16
C LEU A 265 -7.66 -8.45 -7.50
N THR A 266 -6.34 -8.70 -7.57
CA THR A 266 -5.64 -9.24 -8.73
C THR A 266 -5.64 -10.75 -8.81
N SER A 267 -6.06 -11.47 -7.76
CA SER A 267 -6.08 -12.93 -7.73
C SER A 267 -7.09 -13.53 -8.71
N GLU A 268 -8.23 -12.87 -8.90
CA GLU A 268 -9.24 -13.33 -9.85
C GLU A 268 -9.00 -12.75 -11.24
N ARG A 269 -8.85 -13.65 -12.24
CA ARG A 269 -8.42 -13.29 -13.61
C ARG A 269 -9.52 -13.54 -14.63
N TYR A 270 -9.45 -12.81 -15.74
CA TYR A 270 -10.30 -13.03 -16.91
C TYR A 270 -9.46 -13.06 -18.18
N LEU A 271 -9.48 -14.22 -18.86
CA LEU A 271 -8.78 -14.44 -20.12
C LEU A 271 -9.68 -14.07 -21.30
N ASP A 272 -9.27 -13.10 -22.10
CA ASP A 272 -10.04 -12.67 -23.28
C ASP A 272 -9.20 -12.78 -24.56
N HIS A 273 -9.64 -13.63 -25.50
CA HIS A 273 -9.01 -13.79 -26.82
C HIS A 273 -9.23 -12.59 -27.73
N ARG A 274 -10.14 -11.68 -27.39
CA ARG A 274 -10.45 -10.49 -28.17
C ARG A 274 -9.51 -9.35 -27.81
N VAL A 275 -8.23 -9.54 -28.12
CA VAL A 275 -7.12 -8.66 -27.71
C VAL A 275 -7.31 -7.18 -28.12
N SER A 276 -7.98 -6.92 -29.26
CA SER A 276 -8.23 -5.55 -29.74
C SER A 276 -9.13 -4.68 -28.84
N ARG A 277 -9.76 -5.28 -27.83
CA ARG A 277 -10.55 -4.55 -26.83
C ARG A 277 -9.69 -3.90 -25.73
N TYR A 278 -8.41 -4.20 -25.69
CA TYR A 278 -7.49 -3.88 -24.59
C TYR A 278 -6.23 -3.20 -25.14
N SER A 279 -6.33 -1.91 -25.44
CA SER A 279 -5.25 -1.15 -26.11
C SER A 279 -3.96 -1.02 -25.31
N ASN A 280 -4.04 -1.12 -23.97
CA ASN A 280 -2.90 -0.88 -23.08
C ASN A 280 -2.49 -2.11 -22.25
N GLU A 281 -3.10 -3.27 -22.49
CA GLU A 281 -2.79 -4.48 -21.74
C GLU A 281 -1.83 -5.38 -22.54
N PRO A 282 -0.89 -6.05 -21.86
CA PRO A 282 0.03 -6.96 -22.51
C PRO A 282 -0.71 -8.15 -23.10
N VAL A 283 -0.35 -8.53 -24.31
CA VAL A 283 -0.88 -9.71 -24.98
C VAL A 283 0.03 -10.90 -24.66
N GLY A 284 -0.55 -11.92 -24.05
CA GLY A 284 0.08 -13.21 -23.78
C GLY A 284 -0.36 -14.30 -24.77
N SER A 285 0.25 -15.49 -24.65
CA SER A 285 -0.13 -16.67 -25.39
C SER A 285 0.12 -17.94 -24.58
N ASN A 286 -0.72 -18.96 -24.79
CA ASN A 286 -0.50 -20.31 -24.27
C ASN A 286 0.00 -21.31 -25.35
N GLY A 287 0.50 -20.78 -26.48
CA GLY A 287 0.94 -21.57 -27.62
C GLY A 287 -0.19 -22.00 -28.58
N ARG A 288 -1.45 -21.85 -28.18
CA ARG A 288 -2.64 -22.14 -29.03
C ARG A 288 -3.37 -20.86 -29.39
N GLU A 289 -3.54 -19.97 -28.42
CA GLU A 289 -4.31 -18.73 -28.54
C GLU A 289 -3.52 -17.55 -27.99
N SER A 290 -3.66 -16.39 -28.62
CA SER A 290 -3.27 -15.11 -28.06
C SER A 290 -4.44 -14.56 -27.23
N TYR A 291 -4.16 -14.00 -26.07
CA TYR A 291 -5.17 -13.45 -25.16
C TYR A 291 -4.59 -12.36 -24.27
N VAL A 292 -5.49 -11.61 -23.67
CA VAL A 292 -5.17 -10.67 -22.58
C VAL A 292 -5.66 -11.25 -21.28
N ASP A 293 -4.83 -11.17 -20.24
CA ASP A 293 -5.12 -11.62 -18.88
C ASP A 293 -5.34 -10.39 -17.99
N VAL A 294 -6.59 -10.13 -17.59
CA VAL A 294 -6.97 -8.94 -16.83
C VAL A 294 -7.67 -9.28 -15.53
N GLU A 295 -7.74 -8.30 -14.62
CA GLU A 295 -8.47 -8.51 -13.36
C GLU A 295 -9.96 -8.74 -13.64
N ALA A 296 -10.50 -9.82 -13.09
CA ALA A 296 -11.90 -10.22 -13.28
C ALA A 296 -12.89 -9.17 -12.76
N VAL A 297 -12.50 -8.38 -11.76
CA VAL A 297 -13.33 -7.28 -11.22
C VAL A 297 -13.62 -6.19 -12.25
N ARG A 298 -12.78 -6.05 -13.31
CA ARG A 298 -12.99 -5.10 -14.40
C ARG A 298 -13.96 -5.60 -15.49
N ILE A 299 -14.50 -6.79 -15.32
CA ILE A 299 -15.40 -7.41 -16.31
C ILE A 299 -16.86 -7.31 -15.83
N ALA A 300 -17.66 -6.50 -16.51
CA ALA A 300 -19.04 -6.19 -16.09
C ALA A 300 -19.93 -7.44 -15.93
N LYS A 301 -19.82 -8.44 -16.83
CA LYS A 301 -20.60 -9.69 -16.77
C LYS A 301 -20.29 -10.56 -15.55
N LEU A 302 -19.15 -10.35 -14.91
CA LEU A 302 -18.73 -11.10 -13.71
C LEU A 302 -19.18 -10.45 -12.41
N LYS A 303 -19.98 -9.37 -12.47
CA LYS A 303 -20.57 -8.75 -11.28
C LYS A 303 -21.31 -9.81 -10.45
N GLY A 304 -20.92 -9.95 -9.17
CA GLY A 304 -21.52 -10.93 -8.25
C GLY A 304 -20.89 -12.36 -8.32
N ALA A 305 -20.05 -12.65 -9.31
CA ALA A 305 -19.29 -13.91 -9.39
C ALA A 305 -17.89 -13.81 -8.74
N VAL A 306 -17.37 -12.59 -8.56
CA VAL A 306 -16.03 -12.31 -8.04
C VAL A 306 -16.07 -11.79 -6.61
N GLY A 307 -14.94 -11.91 -5.91
CA GLY A 307 -14.69 -11.34 -4.60
C GLY A 307 -14.60 -12.36 -3.45
N PRO A 308 -14.11 -11.91 -2.27
CA PRO A 308 -13.65 -12.77 -1.19
C PRO A 308 -14.74 -13.70 -0.64
N ALA A 309 -15.99 -13.23 -0.51
CA ALA A 309 -17.08 -14.07 0.00
C ALA A 309 -17.33 -15.31 -0.86
N LYS A 310 -17.22 -15.17 -2.20
CA LYS A 310 -17.40 -16.31 -3.12
C LYS A 310 -16.27 -17.30 -3.00
N ARG A 311 -15.04 -16.82 -2.89
CA ARG A 311 -13.86 -17.70 -2.79
C ARG A 311 -13.80 -18.39 -1.43
N LEU A 312 -14.11 -17.68 -0.33
CA LEU A 312 -14.23 -18.29 1.01
C LEU A 312 -15.28 -19.41 1.03
N ARG A 313 -16.44 -19.19 0.39
CA ARG A 313 -17.50 -20.21 0.28
C ARG A 313 -17.01 -21.43 -0.50
N GLU A 314 -16.38 -21.25 -1.66
CA GLU A 314 -15.81 -22.37 -2.46
C GLU A 314 -14.78 -23.16 -1.65
N THR A 315 -13.87 -22.48 -0.96
CA THR A 315 -12.84 -23.12 -0.12
C THR A 315 -13.47 -23.96 1.00
N TRP A 316 -14.44 -23.37 1.71
CA TRP A 316 -15.18 -24.08 2.75
C TRP A 316 -15.95 -25.30 2.22
N GLU A 317 -16.65 -25.15 1.12
CA GLU A 317 -17.44 -26.24 0.53
C GLU A 317 -16.54 -27.38 0.02
N ARG A 318 -15.34 -27.04 -0.48
CA ARG A 318 -14.39 -28.04 -0.97
C ARG A 318 -13.75 -28.85 0.15
N TYR A 319 -13.28 -28.20 1.22
CA TYR A 319 -12.40 -28.86 2.21
C TYR A 319 -13.07 -29.14 3.55
N ARG A 320 -14.02 -28.34 3.99
CA ARG A 320 -14.67 -28.42 5.32
C ARG A 320 -13.65 -28.35 6.48
N LEU A 321 -12.51 -27.70 6.26
CA LEU A 321 -11.49 -27.42 7.25
C LEU A 321 -11.60 -25.95 7.72
N PRO A 322 -11.15 -25.65 8.95
CA PRO A 322 -11.06 -24.25 9.40
C PRO A 322 -10.28 -23.37 8.42
N ILE A 323 -10.70 -22.13 8.25
CA ILE A 323 -10.07 -21.15 7.34
C ILE A 323 -9.60 -19.95 8.16
N ALA A 324 -8.43 -19.42 7.84
CA ALA A 324 -8.03 -18.07 8.20
C ALA A 324 -7.74 -17.27 6.93
N VAL A 325 -8.23 -16.05 6.82
CA VAL A 325 -7.74 -15.13 5.78
C VAL A 325 -6.36 -14.69 6.22
N THR A 326 -5.33 -15.16 5.53
CA THR A 326 -3.94 -15.03 5.96
C THR A 326 -3.23 -13.79 5.43
N GLU A 327 -3.80 -13.13 4.42
CA GLU A 327 -3.29 -11.86 3.88
C GLU A 327 -4.43 -10.96 3.40
N VAL A 328 -4.48 -9.73 3.91
CA VAL A 328 -5.38 -8.69 3.40
C VAL A 328 -4.59 -7.41 3.19
N HIS A 329 -4.25 -7.13 1.96
CA HIS A 329 -3.58 -5.91 1.53
C HIS A 329 -4.15 -5.41 0.20
N HIS A 330 -3.96 -4.13 -0.07
CA HIS A 330 -4.27 -3.52 -1.36
C HIS A 330 -3.34 -2.33 -1.61
N GLY A 331 -2.43 -2.46 -2.58
CA GLY A 331 -1.52 -1.39 -3.01
C GLY A 331 -2.25 -0.26 -3.71
N CYS A 332 -2.95 0.58 -2.96
CA CYS A 332 -3.77 1.67 -3.46
C CYS A 332 -3.82 2.83 -2.45
N SER A 333 -4.69 3.83 -2.73
CA SER A 333 -4.92 4.94 -1.81
C SER A 333 -5.51 4.49 -0.46
N ARG A 334 -5.31 5.29 0.57
CA ARG A 334 -5.66 4.96 1.95
C ARG A 334 -7.13 4.53 2.14
N GLU A 335 -8.07 5.27 1.54
CA GLU A 335 -9.49 4.94 1.62
C GLU A 335 -9.82 3.62 0.92
N GLU A 336 -9.11 3.27 -0.17
CA GLU A 336 -9.34 2.00 -0.86
C GLU A 336 -8.76 0.82 -0.07
N GLN A 337 -7.64 1.00 0.62
CA GLN A 337 -7.11 0.00 1.56
C GLN A 337 -8.11 -0.29 2.68
N VAL A 338 -8.68 0.75 3.30
CA VAL A 338 -9.71 0.61 4.36
C VAL A 338 -10.96 -0.09 3.83
N ARG A 339 -11.44 0.31 2.63
CA ARG A 339 -12.60 -0.33 1.98
C ARG A 339 -12.35 -1.80 1.70
N TRP A 340 -11.14 -2.17 1.25
CA TRP A 340 -10.79 -3.55 0.97
C TRP A 340 -10.75 -4.39 2.25
N PHE A 341 -10.06 -3.92 3.29
CA PHE A 341 -10.01 -4.61 4.57
C PHE A 341 -11.42 -4.80 5.16
N HIS A 342 -12.24 -3.76 5.13
CA HIS A 342 -13.64 -3.82 5.58
C HIS A 342 -14.50 -4.79 4.75
N GLU A 343 -14.29 -4.87 3.43
CA GLU A 343 -15.00 -5.82 2.55
C GLU A 343 -14.64 -7.26 2.88
N VAL A 344 -13.34 -7.56 3.06
CA VAL A 344 -12.85 -8.91 3.41
C VAL A 344 -13.33 -9.33 4.80
N TRP A 345 -13.20 -8.43 5.80
CA TRP A 345 -13.73 -8.67 7.14
C TRP A 345 -15.24 -8.98 7.13
N SER A 346 -15.99 -8.16 6.42
CA SER A 346 -17.45 -8.34 6.27
C SER A 346 -17.80 -9.64 5.51
N ALA A 347 -16.97 -10.06 4.53
CA ALA A 347 -17.13 -11.31 3.84
C ALA A 347 -16.90 -12.50 4.78
N ALA A 348 -15.85 -12.46 5.59
CA ALA A 348 -15.57 -13.47 6.61
C ALA A 348 -16.72 -13.61 7.60
N MET A 349 -17.22 -12.50 8.12
CA MET A 349 -18.37 -12.50 9.05
C MET A 349 -19.65 -13.09 8.42
N ARG A 350 -19.95 -12.73 7.17
CA ARG A 350 -21.12 -13.28 6.45
C ARG A 350 -21.01 -14.80 6.24
N GLU A 351 -19.84 -15.28 5.84
CA GLU A 351 -19.65 -16.71 5.59
C GLU A 351 -19.63 -17.52 6.89
N ARG A 352 -19.14 -16.94 7.99
CA ARG A 352 -19.30 -17.52 9.35
C ARG A 352 -20.76 -17.66 9.73
N ALA A 353 -21.55 -16.60 9.52
CA ALA A 353 -23.01 -16.65 9.81
C ALA A 353 -23.74 -17.72 8.96
N ARG A 354 -23.13 -18.15 7.83
CA ARG A 354 -23.62 -19.25 6.98
C ARG A 354 -23.00 -20.61 7.32
N GLY A 355 -22.32 -20.70 8.48
CA GLY A 355 -21.77 -21.95 9.00
C GLY A 355 -20.35 -22.32 8.50
N ALA A 356 -19.62 -21.43 7.85
CA ALA A 356 -18.21 -21.65 7.56
C ALA A 356 -17.35 -21.40 8.82
N ASP A 357 -16.37 -22.28 9.09
CA ASP A 357 -15.44 -22.11 10.21
C ASP A 357 -14.27 -21.20 9.81
N ILE A 358 -14.51 -19.89 9.81
CA ILE A 358 -13.48 -18.89 9.54
C ILE A 358 -12.96 -18.33 10.86
N ARG A 359 -11.68 -18.43 11.14
CA ARG A 359 -11.06 -18.17 12.44
C ARG A 359 -10.52 -16.76 12.59
N ALA A 360 -9.93 -16.22 11.52
CA ALA A 360 -9.22 -14.95 11.57
C ALA A 360 -9.23 -14.21 10.25
N VAL A 361 -8.93 -12.91 10.34
CA VAL A 361 -8.55 -12.05 9.21
C VAL A 361 -7.24 -11.38 9.58
N THR A 362 -6.24 -11.50 8.70
CA THR A 362 -4.90 -11.00 8.91
C THR A 362 -4.69 -9.64 8.26
N LEU A 363 -4.29 -8.67 9.05
CA LEU A 363 -3.82 -7.37 8.58
C LEU A 363 -2.42 -7.53 7.96
N TRP A 364 -2.36 -7.52 6.64
CA TRP A 364 -1.15 -7.66 5.83
C TRP A 364 -0.91 -6.37 5.03
N ALA A 365 0.26 -5.95 4.72
CA ALA A 365 1.53 -6.14 5.41
C ALA A 365 1.63 -5.04 6.47
N MET A 366 1.85 -5.39 7.74
CA MET A 366 1.71 -4.39 8.80
C MET A 366 2.61 -3.17 8.63
N PHE A 367 3.86 -3.38 8.20
CA PHE A 367 4.85 -2.31 8.02
C PHE A 367 5.08 -1.92 6.55
N GLY A 368 4.11 -2.26 5.68
CA GLY A 368 4.22 -2.00 4.25
C GLY A 368 5.16 -2.97 3.53
N MET A 369 5.39 -2.69 2.26
CA MET A 369 6.25 -3.48 1.38
C MET A 369 6.86 -2.59 0.30
N PHE A 370 8.06 -2.97 -0.18
CA PHE A 370 8.73 -2.26 -1.26
C PHE A 370 8.63 -3.01 -2.59
N ASP A 371 8.36 -2.29 -3.67
CA ASP A 371 8.48 -2.73 -5.08
C ASP A 371 7.69 -4.00 -5.46
N TRP A 372 6.64 -4.35 -4.74
CA TRP A 372 5.78 -5.50 -5.07
C TRP A 372 5.09 -5.37 -6.43
N ARG A 373 4.82 -4.15 -6.90
CA ARG A 373 4.29 -3.89 -8.24
C ARG A 373 5.19 -4.46 -9.37
N SER A 374 6.48 -4.66 -9.09
CA SER A 374 7.43 -5.29 -10.00
C SER A 374 7.79 -6.73 -9.60
N LEU A 375 7.06 -7.35 -8.65
CA LEU A 375 7.41 -8.64 -8.05
C LEU A 375 8.86 -8.66 -7.53
N LEU A 376 9.29 -7.56 -6.93
CA LEU A 376 10.65 -7.36 -6.40
C LEU A 376 11.79 -7.43 -7.45
N THR A 377 11.47 -7.53 -8.75
CA THR A 377 12.47 -7.63 -9.82
C THR A 377 13.20 -6.33 -10.12
N ARG A 378 12.68 -5.19 -9.64
CA ARG A 378 13.31 -3.87 -9.76
C ARG A 378 13.46 -3.23 -8.39
N ARG A 379 14.40 -2.27 -8.28
CA ARG A 379 14.63 -1.45 -7.09
C ARG A 379 14.17 -0.02 -7.36
N ASP A 380 12.86 0.17 -7.47
CA ASP A 380 12.25 1.48 -7.73
C ASP A 380 12.13 2.30 -6.43
N GLY A 381 12.28 1.67 -5.25
CA GLY A 381 12.08 2.31 -3.95
C GLY A 381 10.61 2.68 -3.68
N TYR A 382 9.67 2.05 -4.37
CA TYR A 382 8.25 2.35 -4.21
C TYR A 382 7.68 1.62 -2.99
N LEU A 383 7.38 2.39 -1.95
CA LEU A 383 6.72 1.88 -0.75
C LEU A 383 5.20 1.80 -0.94
N GLU A 384 4.63 0.63 -0.71
CA GLU A 384 3.20 0.44 -0.47
C GLU A 384 2.96 0.47 1.04
N PRO A 385 2.39 1.55 1.61
CA PRO A 385 2.17 1.64 3.05
C PRO A 385 1.18 0.58 3.53
N GLY A 386 1.49 0.00 4.68
CA GLY A 386 0.62 -0.99 5.34
C GLY A 386 -0.28 -0.40 6.41
N ALA A 387 -0.48 -1.18 7.47
CA ALA A 387 -1.15 -0.73 8.68
C ALA A 387 -0.38 0.40 9.37
N PHE A 388 0.93 0.35 9.31
CA PHE A 388 1.81 1.41 9.77
C PHE A 388 2.54 2.05 8.59
N ASP A 389 2.63 3.36 8.61
CA ASP A 389 3.43 4.12 7.66
C ASP A 389 4.87 4.22 8.19
N THR A 390 5.81 3.60 7.50
CA THR A 390 7.21 3.51 7.89
C THR A 390 8.08 4.65 7.33
N ARG A 391 7.48 5.63 6.64
CA ARG A 391 8.17 6.86 6.20
C ARG A 391 8.45 7.80 7.38
N SER A 392 7.81 7.60 8.51
CA SER A 392 8.12 8.25 9.78
C SER A 392 9.25 7.49 10.52
N PRO A 393 10.08 8.16 11.32
CA PRO A 393 11.12 7.51 12.12
C PRO A 393 10.58 6.38 13.03
N GLU A 394 9.44 6.65 13.68
CA GLU A 394 8.64 5.63 14.35
C GLU A 394 7.41 5.32 13.47
N PRO A 395 7.10 4.04 13.24
CA PRO A 395 5.98 3.64 12.41
C PRO A 395 4.66 4.21 12.91
N ARG A 396 4.00 4.98 12.06
CA ARG A 396 2.77 5.70 12.38
C ARG A 396 1.54 4.86 12.02
N PRO A 397 0.57 4.64 12.95
CA PRO A 397 -0.63 3.89 12.64
C PRO A 397 -1.50 4.64 11.62
N THR A 398 -1.85 3.97 10.55
CA THR A 398 -2.71 4.50 9.50
C THR A 398 -4.19 4.26 9.80
N MET A 399 -5.09 4.86 9.02
CA MET A 399 -6.53 4.57 9.13
C MET A 399 -6.84 3.07 8.93
N VAL A 400 -6.02 2.33 8.20
CA VAL A 400 -6.17 0.86 8.06
C VAL A 400 -5.96 0.16 9.39
N ALA A 401 -4.91 0.55 10.14
CA ALA A 401 -4.64 0.02 11.47
C ALA A 401 -5.79 0.32 12.45
N LYS A 402 -6.25 1.57 12.47
CA LYS A 402 -7.38 2.01 13.32
C LYS A 402 -8.67 1.26 12.99
N ALA A 403 -8.98 1.10 11.70
CA ALA A 403 -10.14 0.36 11.23
C ALA A 403 -10.09 -1.12 11.61
N ALA A 404 -8.92 -1.76 11.41
CA ALA A 404 -8.71 -3.16 11.76
C ALA A 404 -8.84 -3.39 13.27
N ALA A 405 -8.24 -2.52 14.10
CA ALA A 405 -8.35 -2.59 15.55
C ALA A 405 -9.80 -2.45 16.03
N ALA A 406 -10.56 -1.48 15.48
CA ALA A 406 -11.99 -1.31 15.81
C ALA A 406 -12.80 -2.56 15.45
N LEU A 407 -12.63 -3.10 14.25
CA LEU A 407 -13.30 -4.34 13.82
C LEU A 407 -12.89 -5.55 14.69
N GLY A 408 -11.61 -5.65 15.07
CA GLY A 408 -11.09 -6.71 15.95
C GLY A 408 -11.69 -6.66 17.37
N ARG A 409 -12.09 -5.47 17.84
CA ARG A 409 -12.83 -5.29 19.11
C ARG A 409 -14.33 -5.49 18.97
N GLY A 410 -14.84 -5.76 17.75
CA GLY A 410 -16.26 -5.89 17.46
C GLY A 410 -17.01 -4.55 17.35
N GLU A 411 -16.28 -3.45 17.20
CA GLU A 411 -16.86 -2.12 17.04
C GLU A 411 -17.37 -1.92 15.61
N LYS A 412 -18.41 -1.09 15.49
CA LYS A 412 -18.94 -0.71 14.18
C LYS A 412 -18.09 0.43 13.62
N LEU A 413 -17.50 0.20 12.46
CA LEU A 413 -16.77 1.24 11.74
C LEU A 413 -17.75 2.12 10.95
N ASP A 414 -17.93 3.38 11.39
CA ASP A 414 -18.83 4.36 10.74
C ASP A 414 -18.03 5.59 10.26
N HIS A 415 -17.25 5.41 9.23
CA HIS A 415 -16.51 6.50 8.57
C HIS A 415 -17.13 6.81 7.20
N PRO A 416 -17.24 8.10 6.78
CA PRO A 416 -17.83 8.51 5.50
C PRO A 416 -17.28 7.82 4.27
N ILE A 417 -15.98 7.46 4.26
CA ILE A 417 -15.34 6.73 3.14
C ILE A 417 -15.97 5.36 2.89
N LEU A 418 -16.55 4.72 3.91
CA LEU A 418 -17.20 3.40 3.79
C LEU A 418 -18.62 3.48 3.24
N LYS A 419 -19.22 4.67 3.15
CA LYS A 419 -20.52 4.87 2.49
C LYS A 419 -20.44 4.70 0.98
N LEU A 420 -19.23 4.72 0.44
CA LEU A 420 -18.95 4.55 -0.98
C LEU A 420 -18.22 3.23 -1.24
N PRO A 421 -18.54 2.56 -2.34
CA PRO A 421 -17.87 1.31 -2.69
C PRO A 421 -16.42 1.54 -3.11
N GLY A 422 -15.56 0.55 -2.89
CA GLY A 422 -14.22 0.52 -3.46
C GLY A 422 -14.26 0.58 -5.00
N TRP A 423 -13.15 1.01 -5.62
CA TRP A 423 -13.08 1.21 -7.07
C TRP A 423 -13.50 -0.06 -7.85
N TRP A 424 -13.22 -1.25 -7.31
CA TRP A 424 -13.60 -2.55 -7.90
C TRP A 424 -15.11 -2.83 -7.92
N ARG A 425 -15.91 -2.00 -7.30
CA ARG A 425 -17.39 -2.06 -7.30
C ARG A 425 -18.02 -0.91 -8.07
N ARG A 426 -17.22 0.10 -8.49
CA ARG A 426 -17.73 1.28 -9.21
C ARG A 426 -18.02 0.95 -10.68
N PRO A 427 -19.00 1.62 -11.32
CA PRO A 427 -19.31 1.39 -12.74
C PRO A 427 -18.12 1.65 -13.69
N GLY A 428 -17.35 2.71 -13.43
CA GLY A 428 -16.19 3.12 -14.24
C GLY A 428 -15.00 2.16 -14.23
N ARG A 429 -15.03 1.05 -13.46
CA ARG A 429 -13.94 0.08 -13.39
C ARG A 429 -13.75 -0.77 -14.64
N THR A 430 -14.76 -0.82 -15.53
CA THR A 430 -14.80 -1.78 -16.66
C THR A 430 -14.14 -1.25 -17.92
N TYR A 431 -13.43 -2.11 -18.66
CA TYR A 431 -12.75 -1.78 -19.90
C TYR A 431 -13.68 -1.30 -21.05
N ALA A 432 -14.97 -1.62 -21.01
CA ALA A 432 -15.89 -1.38 -22.10
C ALA A 432 -16.37 0.08 -22.26
N ARG A 433 -15.93 1.00 -21.40
CA ARG A 433 -16.41 2.39 -21.43
C ARG A 433 -15.29 3.38 -21.20
N SER A 434 -14.89 4.05 -22.28
CA SER A 434 -13.98 5.19 -22.32
C SER A 434 -14.60 6.52 -21.84
N ARG A 435 -15.61 6.50 -20.97
CA ARG A 435 -16.19 7.70 -20.37
C ARG A 435 -16.13 7.55 -18.85
N PHE A 436 -15.63 8.59 -18.19
CA PHE A 436 -15.76 8.83 -16.77
C PHE A 436 -17.25 8.73 -16.37
N GLU A 437 -17.73 7.54 -16.11
CA GLU A 437 -18.99 7.38 -15.40
C GLU A 437 -18.70 7.68 -13.93
N MET A 438 -19.05 8.88 -13.54
CA MET A 438 -19.08 9.31 -12.15
C MET A 438 -19.90 8.32 -11.32
N LEU A 439 -19.60 8.24 -10.02
CA LEU A 439 -20.43 7.54 -9.06
C LEU A 439 -21.93 7.85 -9.30
N PRO A 440 -22.83 6.87 -9.12
CA PRO A 440 -24.26 7.13 -9.27
C PRO A 440 -24.66 8.38 -8.49
N LYS A 441 -25.37 9.32 -9.13
CA LYS A 441 -25.79 10.59 -8.51
C LYS A 441 -26.37 10.42 -7.10
N GLY A 442 -27.11 9.35 -6.83
CA GLY A 442 -27.69 9.06 -5.51
C GLY A 442 -26.74 8.45 -4.46
N ALA A 443 -25.53 8.03 -4.82
CA ALA A 443 -24.55 7.54 -3.84
C ALA A 443 -23.75 8.72 -3.24
N MET A 444 -23.54 9.78 -4.00
CA MET A 444 -22.89 11.00 -3.51
C MET A 444 -23.77 11.78 -2.54
N ASP A 445 -25.10 11.77 -2.74
CA ASP A 445 -26.07 12.49 -1.89
C ASP A 445 -26.16 11.93 -0.45
N LYS A 446 -25.68 10.70 -0.23
CA LYS A 446 -25.71 10.03 1.09
C LYS A 446 -24.39 10.09 1.86
N ALA A 447 -23.31 10.50 1.23
CA ALA A 447 -22.01 10.56 1.84
C ALA A 447 -21.65 12.02 2.16
N ARG A 448 -21.28 12.29 3.40
CA ARG A 448 -20.77 13.61 3.82
C ARG A 448 -19.54 13.96 2.97
N PRO A 449 -19.49 15.12 2.29
CA PRO A 449 -18.38 15.49 1.42
C PRO A 449 -17.18 16.06 2.18
N LEU A 450 -16.04 16.13 1.51
CA LEU A 450 -14.96 17.07 1.82
C LEU A 450 -15.39 18.47 1.36
N LEU A 451 -15.30 19.47 2.21
CA LEU A 451 -15.53 20.87 1.84
C LEU A 451 -14.19 21.52 1.52
N ILE A 452 -14.00 21.91 0.27
CA ILE A 452 -12.74 22.46 -0.24
C ILE A 452 -12.95 23.93 -0.59
N THR A 453 -12.16 24.84 -0.01
CA THR A 453 -12.16 26.26 -0.36
C THR A 453 -11.18 26.54 -1.49
N GLY A 454 -11.20 27.74 -2.07
CA GLY A 454 -10.20 28.17 -3.06
C GLY A 454 -10.41 27.58 -4.45
N ALA A 455 -11.65 27.56 -4.96
CA ALA A 455 -12.03 26.97 -6.25
C ALA A 455 -11.26 27.50 -7.47
N THR A 456 -10.69 28.69 -7.42
CA THR A 456 -9.93 29.29 -8.52
C THR A 456 -8.41 29.08 -8.41
N GLY A 457 -7.95 28.58 -7.26
CA GLY A 457 -6.52 28.37 -7.00
C GLY A 457 -6.02 26.99 -7.40
N THR A 458 -4.70 26.87 -7.56
CA THR A 458 -3.99 25.62 -7.94
C THR A 458 -4.33 24.45 -7.02
N LEU A 459 -4.24 24.64 -5.69
CA LEU A 459 -4.51 23.56 -4.72
C LEU A 459 -5.98 23.15 -4.72
N GLY A 460 -6.94 24.10 -4.68
CA GLY A 460 -8.36 23.77 -4.69
C GLY A 460 -8.75 22.93 -5.90
N GLN A 461 -8.26 23.29 -7.09
CA GLN A 461 -8.48 22.55 -8.32
C GLN A 461 -7.80 21.16 -8.29
N ALA A 462 -6.58 21.08 -7.74
CA ALA A 462 -5.87 19.80 -7.62
C ALA A 462 -6.59 18.85 -6.66
N PHE A 463 -7.05 19.33 -5.51
CA PHE A 463 -7.87 18.54 -4.58
C PHE A 463 -9.13 18.03 -5.24
N ALA A 464 -9.87 18.87 -5.97
CA ALA A 464 -11.09 18.46 -6.67
C ALA A 464 -10.82 17.32 -7.67
N ARG A 465 -9.77 17.44 -8.49
CA ARG A 465 -9.36 16.42 -9.46
C ARG A 465 -8.97 15.10 -8.81
N ILE A 466 -8.13 15.18 -7.78
CA ILE A 466 -7.64 13.98 -7.08
C ILE A 466 -8.76 13.33 -6.26
N CYS A 467 -9.63 14.11 -5.58
CA CYS A 467 -10.80 13.56 -4.90
C CYS A 467 -11.75 12.85 -5.89
N ALA A 468 -11.97 13.40 -7.08
CA ALA A 468 -12.75 12.74 -8.13
C ALA A 468 -12.11 11.41 -8.55
N HIS A 469 -10.79 11.38 -8.75
CA HIS A 469 -10.04 10.17 -9.09
C HIS A 469 -10.09 9.11 -7.97
N ARG A 470 -9.85 9.52 -6.73
CA ARG A 470 -9.92 8.66 -5.53
C ARG A 470 -11.36 8.26 -5.15
N GLY A 471 -12.37 8.85 -5.79
CA GLY A 471 -13.77 8.61 -5.47
C GLY A 471 -14.14 9.07 -4.06
N LEU A 472 -13.60 10.21 -3.64
CA LEU A 472 -13.95 10.92 -2.43
C LEU A 472 -14.98 11.99 -2.77
N PRO A 473 -16.16 12.03 -2.15
CA PRO A 473 -17.13 13.10 -2.34
C PRO A 473 -16.55 14.42 -1.88
N TYR A 474 -16.71 15.47 -2.67
CA TYR A 474 -16.25 16.80 -2.33
C TYR A 474 -17.22 17.89 -2.82
N VAL A 475 -17.13 19.04 -2.18
CA VAL A 475 -17.73 20.29 -2.63
C VAL A 475 -16.61 21.31 -2.72
N LEU A 476 -16.35 21.81 -3.92
CA LEU A 476 -15.37 22.85 -4.18
C LEU A 476 -16.08 24.21 -4.20
N THR A 477 -15.69 25.14 -3.31
CA THR A 477 -16.39 26.41 -3.10
C THR A 477 -15.58 27.61 -3.59
N THR A 478 -16.29 28.53 -4.24
CA THR A 478 -15.81 29.89 -4.52
C THR A 478 -16.07 30.80 -3.31
N ARG A 479 -15.45 31.98 -3.28
CA ARG A 479 -15.68 32.98 -2.24
C ARG A 479 -17.16 33.38 -2.11
N ALA A 480 -17.90 33.40 -3.21
CA ALA A 480 -19.34 33.72 -3.20
C ALA A 480 -20.21 32.67 -2.49
N VAL A 481 -19.74 31.42 -2.38
CA VAL A 481 -20.42 30.32 -1.71
C VAL A 481 -19.93 30.17 -0.27
N LEU A 482 -18.66 30.41 -0.04
CA LEU A 482 -18.00 30.34 1.26
C LEU A 482 -16.87 31.39 1.32
N ASP A 483 -17.15 32.52 1.95
CA ASP A 483 -16.13 33.50 2.32
C ASP A 483 -15.54 33.11 3.68
N ILE A 484 -14.27 32.69 3.70
CA ILE A 484 -13.59 32.24 4.92
C ILE A 484 -13.39 33.38 5.94
N THR A 485 -13.59 34.64 5.53
CA THR A 485 -13.46 35.82 6.40
C THR A 485 -14.80 36.28 7.00
N ASP A 486 -15.88 35.55 6.74
CA ASP A 486 -17.22 35.82 7.24
C ASP A 486 -17.78 34.59 8.01
N GLU A 487 -17.96 34.74 9.31
CA GLU A 487 -18.44 33.69 10.21
C GLU A 487 -19.82 33.17 9.81
N GLN A 488 -20.73 34.04 9.35
CA GLN A 488 -22.07 33.64 8.91
C GLN A 488 -22.00 32.81 7.62
N SER A 489 -21.13 33.18 6.69
CA SER A 489 -20.89 32.43 5.47
C SER A 489 -20.32 31.02 5.77
N ILE A 490 -19.38 30.93 6.73
CA ILE A 490 -18.82 29.63 7.17
C ILE A 490 -19.91 28.76 7.80
N ALA A 491 -20.68 29.30 8.75
CA ALA A 491 -21.76 28.57 9.42
C ALA A 491 -22.79 28.05 8.42
N ALA A 492 -23.26 28.91 7.51
CA ALA A 492 -24.20 28.52 6.45
C ALA A 492 -23.66 27.43 5.53
N ALA A 493 -22.38 27.45 5.19
CA ALA A 493 -21.75 26.42 4.36
C ALA A 493 -21.63 25.09 5.11
N VAL A 494 -21.21 25.09 6.39
CA VAL A 494 -21.13 23.89 7.23
C VAL A 494 -22.51 23.24 7.40
N ASP A 495 -23.54 24.04 7.70
CA ASP A 495 -24.90 23.53 7.84
C ASP A 495 -25.47 22.96 6.54
N ARG A 496 -25.22 23.64 5.43
CA ARG A 496 -25.70 23.23 4.11
C ARG A 496 -25.07 21.95 3.63
N PHE A 497 -23.73 21.85 3.71
CA PHE A 497 -22.99 20.75 3.10
C PHE A 497 -22.70 19.60 4.08
N LYS A 498 -22.76 19.85 5.38
CA LYS A 498 -22.48 18.87 6.46
C LYS A 498 -21.21 18.08 6.18
N PRO A 499 -20.06 18.75 5.94
CA PRO A 499 -18.84 18.08 5.56
C PRO A 499 -18.32 17.15 6.68
N TRP A 500 -17.55 16.13 6.32
CA TRP A 500 -16.83 15.35 7.32
C TRP A 500 -15.44 15.91 7.62
N ALA A 501 -14.87 16.68 6.69
CA ALA A 501 -13.64 17.45 6.88
C ALA A 501 -13.65 18.70 5.99
N VAL A 502 -12.88 19.71 6.37
CA VAL A 502 -12.66 20.94 5.61
C VAL A 502 -11.21 21.02 5.16
N ILE A 503 -10.99 21.34 3.89
CA ILE A 503 -9.67 21.61 3.32
C ILE A 503 -9.64 23.09 2.91
N ASN A 504 -8.91 23.90 3.66
CA ASN A 504 -8.75 25.31 3.36
C ASN A 504 -7.59 25.53 2.39
N ALA A 505 -7.90 25.56 1.09
CA ALA A 505 -6.96 25.92 0.02
C ALA A 505 -7.14 27.39 -0.45
N ALA A 506 -7.97 28.17 0.24
CA ALA A 506 -8.07 29.61 0.01
C ALA A 506 -6.99 30.36 0.78
N GLY A 507 -6.41 31.38 0.17
CA GLY A 507 -5.38 32.21 0.78
C GLY A 507 -4.99 33.38 -0.13
N PHE A 508 -4.43 34.41 0.46
CA PHE A 508 -3.74 35.47 -0.27
C PHE A 508 -2.33 35.00 -0.60
N VAL A 509 -1.95 34.97 -1.89
CA VAL A 509 -0.71 34.34 -2.38
C VAL A 509 0.24 35.28 -3.12
N ARG A 510 -0.11 36.58 -3.20
CA ARG A 510 0.75 37.58 -3.83
C ARG A 510 1.81 38.06 -2.82
N VAL A 511 2.93 37.33 -2.79
CA VAL A 511 4.00 37.52 -1.79
C VAL A 511 4.53 38.96 -1.79
N ASP A 512 4.81 39.51 -2.98
CA ASP A 512 5.39 40.85 -3.15
C ASP A 512 4.44 42.01 -2.74
N GLU A 513 3.13 41.74 -2.69
CA GLU A 513 2.11 42.72 -2.32
C GLU A 513 1.66 42.59 -0.85
N ALA A 514 2.07 41.53 -0.16
CA ALA A 514 1.52 41.16 1.15
C ALA A 514 1.76 42.22 2.26
N ASP A 515 2.86 42.95 2.17
CA ASP A 515 3.19 44.01 3.13
C ASP A 515 2.32 45.28 2.98
N ALA A 516 1.69 45.47 1.81
CA ALA A 516 0.89 46.64 1.50
C ALA A 516 -0.61 46.48 1.78
N TYR A 517 -1.08 45.24 2.12
CA TYR A 517 -2.51 44.93 2.20
C TYR A 517 -2.94 44.28 3.52
N ASP A 518 -3.78 44.96 4.31
CA ASP A 518 -4.50 44.40 5.46
C ASP A 518 -5.33 43.14 5.04
N GLU A 519 -5.69 43.02 3.76
CA GLU A 519 -6.41 41.88 3.21
C GLU A 519 -5.61 40.60 3.34
N CYS A 520 -4.28 40.64 3.26
CA CYS A 520 -3.42 39.46 3.46
C CYS A 520 -3.65 38.84 4.85
N PHE A 521 -3.60 39.66 5.89
CA PHE A 521 -3.83 39.21 7.26
C PHE A 521 -5.28 38.74 7.49
N ARG A 522 -6.25 39.46 6.96
CA ARG A 522 -7.66 39.08 7.07
C ARG A 522 -7.92 37.71 6.43
N ILE A 523 -7.36 37.43 5.26
CA ILE A 523 -7.57 36.13 4.55
C ILE A 523 -6.69 35.04 5.16
N ASN A 524 -5.41 35.31 5.40
CA ASN A 524 -4.45 34.26 5.80
C ASN A 524 -4.46 33.98 7.30
N VAL A 525 -4.93 34.87 8.15
CA VAL A 525 -4.95 34.72 9.61
C VAL A 525 -6.38 34.54 10.11
N SER A 526 -7.23 35.55 9.93
CA SER A 526 -8.59 35.51 10.48
C SER A 526 -9.45 34.42 9.80
N GLY A 527 -9.26 34.20 8.50
CA GLY A 527 -9.98 33.16 7.76
C GLY A 527 -9.78 31.72 8.33
N PRO A 528 -8.54 31.24 8.43
CA PRO A 528 -8.27 29.93 9.05
C PRO A 528 -8.71 29.85 10.51
N GLU A 529 -8.57 30.91 11.29
CA GLU A 529 -9.05 30.97 12.69
C GLU A 529 -10.57 30.78 12.79
N LEU A 530 -11.35 31.49 11.98
CA LEU A 530 -12.81 31.34 11.92
C LEU A 530 -13.23 29.95 11.47
N LEU A 531 -12.57 29.41 10.44
CA LEU A 531 -12.80 28.04 10.00
C LEU A 531 -12.50 27.03 11.12
N SER A 532 -11.39 27.21 11.85
CA SER A 532 -11.03 26.34 12.97
C SER A 532 -12.08 26.35 14.07
N LYS A 533 -12.59 27.53 14.44
CA LYS A 533 -13.66 27.67 15.44
C LYS A 533 -14.93 26.93 15.00
N ALA A 534 -15.36 27.10 13.76
CA ALA A 534 -16.52 26.42 13.22
C ALA A 534 -16.29 24.89 13.14
N CYS A 535 -15.13 24.43 12.68
CA CYS A 535 -14.78 23.01 12.61
C CYS A 535 -14.78 22.38 14.00
N LYS A 536 -14.18 23.03 15.00
CA LYS A 536 -14.14 22.55 16.39
C LYS A 536 -15.54 22.40 16.98
N LEU A 537 -16.42 23.38 16.74
CA LEU A 537 -17.82 23.34 17.21
C LEU A 537 -18.59 22.10 16.69
N HIS A 538 -18.30 21.67 15.47
CA HIS A 538 -18.98 20.55 14.81
C HIS A 538 -18.19 19.22 14.83
N GLY A 539 -17.01 19.19 15.49
CA GLY A 539 -16.14 17.99 15.49
C GLY A 539 -15.66 17.60 14.10
N ILE A 540 -15.33 18.57 13.26
CA ILE A 540 -14.91 18.40 11.85
C ILE A 540 -13.40 18.66 11.76
N PRO A 541 -12.59 17.74 11.23
CA PRO A 541 -11.17 17.99 10.95
C PRO A 541 -10.97 19.15 9.98
N LEU A 542 -9.94 19.98 10.22
CA LEU A 542 -9.53 21.06 9.35
C LEU A 542 -8.10 20.80 8.83
N VAL A 543 -7.91 20.95 7.52
CA VAL A 543 -6.60 21.04 6.88
C VAL A 543 -6.39 22.47 6.40
N THR A 544 -5.21 23.05 6.66
CA THR A 544 -4.82 24.36 6.12
C THR A 544 -3.35 24.36 5.69
N PHE A 545 -2.98 25.31 4.82
CA PHE A 545 -1.66 25.37 4.21
C PHE A 545 -0.88 26.59 4.69
N SER A 546 0.35 26.33 5.11
CA SER A 546 1.38 27.31 5.42
C SER A 546 2.49 27.27 4.37
N SER A 547 3.63 27.86 4.65
CA SER A 547 4.73 28.06 3.70
C SER A 547 6.08 27.91 4.38
N ASP A 548 7.11 27.60 3.60
CA ASP A 548 8.52 27.72 3.95
C ASP A 548 8.94 29.16 4.27
N LEU A 549 8.23 30.17 3.74
CA LEU A 549 8.46 31.58 4.02
C LEU A 549 8.12 31.99 5.46
N VAL A 550 7.68 31.09 6.31
CA VAL A 550 7.64 31.31 7.77
C VAL A 550 9.05 31.33 8.38
N PHE A 551 10.06 30.96 7.64
CA PHE A 551 11.46 30.94 8.05
C PHE A 551 12.28 32.02 7.39
N ASP A 552 13.41 32.42 8.02
CA ASP A 552 14.33 33.47 7.54
C ASP A 552 15.39 32.96 6.55
N GLY A 553 15.52 31.64 6.40
CA GLY A 553 16.52 31.04 5.52
C GLY A 553 17.96 31.12 6.02
N GLN A 554 18.20 31.40 7.30
CA GLN A 554 19.54 31.61 7.85
C GLN A 554 20.09 30.43 8.67
N LEU A 555 19.36 29.32 8.73
CA LEU A 555 19.71 28.19 9.61
C LEU A 555 20.88 27.34 9.08
N GLY A 556 21.23 27.45 7.78
CA GLY A 556 22.31 26.67 7.14
C GLY A 556 22.02 25.19 6.98
N ARG A 557 20.76 24.78 7.11
CA ARG A 557 20.22 23.44 6.82
C ARG A 557 18.73 23.54 6.53
N SER A 558 18.16 22.51 5.95
CA SER A 558 16.70 22.40 5.80
C SER A 558 16.00 22.48 7.15
N TYR A 559 14.90 23.24 7.22
CA TYR A 559 14.05 23.39 8.39
C TYR A 559 13.19 22.17 8.65
N VAL A 560 12.98 21.87 9.93
CA VAL A 560 12.08 20.82 10.40
C VAL A 560 10.90 21.41 11.19
N GLU A 561 9.87 20.62 11.46
CA GLU A 561 8.63 21.10 12.10
C GLU A 561 8.85 21.79 13.46
N ALA A 562 9.88 21.39 14.20
CA ALA A 562 10.21 21.93 15.52
C ALA A 562 10.99 23.25 15.48
N ASP A 563 11.48 23.67 14.31
CA ASP A 563 12.20 24.93 14.19
C ASP A 563 11.23 26.12 14.32
N GLN A 564 11.68 27.17 15.02
CA GLN A 564 10.84 28.33 15.30
C GLN A 564 10.68 29.20 14.05
N PRO A 565 9.46 29.63 13.71
CA PRO A 565 9.24 30.61 12.66
C PRO A 565 9.93 31.92 12.92
N ALA A 566 10.54 32.48 11.88
CA ALA A 566 11.21 33.82 11.89
C ALA A 566 11.02 34.51 10.52
N PRO A 567 9.77 34.83 10.12
CA PRO A 567 9.46 35.30 8.78
C PRO A 567 10.02 36.67 8.48
N THR A 568 10.56 36.86 7.28
CA THR A 568 11.16 38.13 6.83
C THR A 568 10.20 38.96 5.98
N CYS A 569 9.13 38.41 5.41
CA CYS A 569 8.17 39.11 4.56
C CYS A 569 6.75 39.07 5.14
N GLY A 570 5.85 39.96 4.68
CA GLY A 570 4.47 40.06 5.16
C GLY A 570 3.65 38.80 4.95
N TYR A 571 3.84 38.11 3.82
CA TYR A 571 3.21 36.82 3.56
C TYR A 571 3.64 35.78 4.61
N GLY A 572 4.95 35.62 4.83
CA GLY A 572 5.48 34.70 5.84
C GLY A 572 4.97 35.04 7.24
N ARG A 573 4.94 36.34 7.61
CA ARG A 573 4.35 36.79 8.90
C ARG A 573 2.89 36.41 9.03
N SER A 574 2.08 36.57 7.98
CA SER A 574 0.67 36.17 8.00
C SER A 574 0.48 34.66 8.18
N LYS A 575 1.33 33.84 7.55
CA LYS A 575 1.28 32.38 7.70
C LYS A 575 1.72 31.94 9.10
N ALA A 576 2.83 32.49 9.62
CA ALA A 576 3.32 32.19 10.97
C ALA A 576 2.30 32.56 12.06
N GLU A 577 1.67 33.75 11.94
CA GLU A 577 0.62 34.18 12.85
C GLU A 577 -0.61 33.24 12.81
N ALA A 578 -1.02 32.78 11.62
CA ALA A 578 -2.10 31.84 11.49
C ALA A 578 -1.78 30.51 12.20
N GLU A 579 -0.57 29.97 12.01
CA GLU A 579 -0.11 28.78 12.71
C GLU A 579 -0.21 28.93 14.24
N THR A 580 0.31 30.05 14.74
CA THR A 580 0.29 30.36 16.19
C THR A 580 -1.13 30.36 16.73
N ARG A 581 -2.07 31.07 16.09
CA ARG A 581 -3.46 31.15 16.54
C ARG A 581 -4.17 29.79 16.49
N LEU A 582 -3.90 29.00 15.45
CA LEU A 582 -4.48 27.66 15.33
C LEU A 582 -3.97 26.70 16.42
N LEU A 583 -2.66 26.76 16.72
CA LEU A 583 -2.05 25.92 17.76
C LEU A 583 -2.47 26.35 19.18
N GLU A 584 -2.55 27.67 19.46
CA GLU A 584 -3.00 28.22 20.75
C GLU A 584 -4.47 27.93 21.02
N ALA A 585 -5.31 27.87 19.98
CA ALA A 585 -6.72 27.51 20.09
C ALA A 585 -6.94 26.02 20.42
N ASP A 586 -5.87 25.25 20.67
CA ASP A 586 -5.91 23.80 20.84
C ASP A 586 -6.70 23.14 19.70
N SER A 587 -6.42 23.58 18.50
CA SER A 587 -7.13 23.07 17.35
C SER A 587 -6.54 21.75 16.88
N ASP A 588 -7.41 20.83 16.54
CA ASP A 588 -7.07 19.56 15.89
C ASP A 588 -6.71 19.76 14.39
N ALA A 589 -6.34 21.00 13.99
CA ALA A 589 -6.04 21.30 12.61
C ALA A 589 -4.74 20.62 12.13
N LEU A 590 -4.78 20.10 10.93
CA LEU A 590 -3.62 19.65 10.18
C LEU A 590 -3.06 20.83 9.39
N ILE A 591 -1.88 21.31 9.78
CA ILE A 591 -1.22 22.48 9.19
C ILE A 591 -0.07 21.98 8.31
N ILE A 592 -0.13 22.25 7.02
CA ILE A 592 0.86 21.78 6.04
C ILE A 592 1.78 22.95 5.65
N ARG A 593 3.06 22.89 6.05
CA ARG A 593 4.10 23.74 5.46
C ARG A 593 4.63 23.10 4.19
N THR A 594 4.72 23.87 3.14
CA THR A 594 5.14 23.43 1.81
C THR A 594 5.88 24.55 1.10
N SER A 595 6.51 24.28 -0.05
CA SER A 595 7.36 25.24 -0.76
C SER A 595 7.21 25.06 -2.27
N ALA A 596 7.48 26.12 -3.04
CA ALA A 596 7.74 26.13 -4.48
C ALA A 596 6.88 25.14 -5.31
N PHE A 597 5.58 25.40 -5.43
CA PHE A 597 4.65 24.52 -6.13
C PHE A 597 4.94 24.36 -7.62
N PHE A 598 4.85 23.15 -8.11
CA PHE A 598 4.76 22.86 -9.53
C PHE A 598 3.79 21.72 -9.80
N GLY A 599 3.18 21.71 -10.97
CA GLY A 599 2.25 20.65 -11.32
C GLY A 599 1.64 20.80 -12.72
N PRO A 600 1.02 19.74 -13.26
CA PRO A 600 0.56 19.68 -14.63
C PRO A 600 -0.64 20.61 -14.91
N TRP A 601 -1.26 21.18 -13.86
CA TRP A 601 -2.47 22.00 -13.99
C TRP A 601 -2.25 23.49 -13.73
N ASP A 602 -1.01 23.88 -13.43
CA ASP A 602 -0.62 25.25 -13.13
C ASP A 602 0.33 25.79 -14.20
N ARG A 603 -0.07 26.87 -14.87
CA ARG A 603 0.74 27.56 -15.87
C ARG A 603 1.53 28.76 -15.31
N HIS A 604 1.40 29.00 -14.01
CA HIS A 604 2.02 30.16 -13.34
C HIS A 604 3.22 29.77 -12.48
N ASN A 605 3.57 28.46 -12.41
CA ASN A 605 4.72 28.01 -11.64
C ASN A 605 6.06 28.31 -12.34
N PHE A 606 7.12 28.37 -11.55
CA PHE A 606 8.47 28.66 -12.01
C PHE A 606 8.91 27.76 -13.18
N ILE A 607 8.67 26.47 -13.08
CA ILE A 607 9.08 25.48 -14.11
C ILE A 607 8.41 25.76 -15.44
N TYR A 608 7.11 25.99 -15.45
CA TYR A 608 6.36 26.32 -16.68
C TYR A 608 6.86 27.61 -17.32
N ASN A 609 7.08 28.67 -16.48
CA ASN A 609 7.57 29.96 -16.96
C ASN A 609 8.98 29.84 -17.54
N THR A 610 9.90 29.11 -16.88
CA THR A 610 11.27 28.87 -17.35
C THR A 610 11.27 28.15 -18.70
N VAL A 611 10.55 27.02 -18.82
CA VAL A 611 10.47 26.27 -20.09
C VAL A 611 9.88 27.15 -21.19
N SER A 612 8.83 27.91 -20.91
CA SER A 612 8.19 28.78 -21.88
C SER A 612 9.09 29.90 -22.37
N ALA A 613 9.85 30.53 -21.47
CA ALA A 613 10.81 31.60 -21.81
C ALA A 613 11.97 31.04 -22.64
N LEU A 614 12.59 29.93 -22.24
CA LEU A 614 13.66 29.28 -22.96
C LEU A 614 13.24 28.86 -24.37
N ARG A 615 12.01 28.36 -24.56
CA ARG A 615 11.45 28.02 -25.89
C ARG A 615 11.30 29.24 -26.80
N ARG A 616 10.99 30.40 -26.21
CA ARG A 616 10.94 31.67 -26.98
C ARG A 616 12.34 32.24 -27.26
N GLY A 617 13.41 31.60 -26.76
CA GLY A 617 14.78 32.08 -26.86
C GLY A 617 15.06 33.29 -25.95
N GLU A 618 14.31 33.45 -24.88
CA GLU A 618 14.49 34.49 -23.87
C GLU A 618 15.50 34.06 -22.80
N ASP A 619 16.21 35.02 -22.25
CA ASP A 619 17.09 34.81 -21.09
C ASP A 619 16.25 34.76 -19.82
N VAL A 620 16.61 33.86 -18.90
CA VAL A 620 15.91 33.69 -17.62
C VAL A 620 16.89 33.94 -16.47
N LEU A 621 16.59 34.92 -15.64
CA LEU A 621 17.35 35.18 -14.41
C LEU A 621 16.95 34.19 -13.33
N THR A 622 17.92 33.50 -12.73
CA THR A 622 17.71 32.48 -11.72
C THR A 622 18.72 32.62 -10.59
N SER A 623 18.24 32.44 -9.33
CA SER A 623 19.10 32.57 -8.15
C SER A 623 19.82 31.25 -7.84
N ASP A 624 21.14 31.32 -7.70
CA ASP A 624 21.98 30.25 -7.15
C ASP A 624 22.16 30.36 -5.63
N GLN A 625 21.66 31.46 -5.02
CA GLN A 625 21.79 31.79 -3.60
C GLN A 625 20.52 31.43 -2.80
N THR A 626 19.38 31.25 -3.47
CA THR A 626 18.11 30.96 -2.81
C THR A 626 17.77 29.49 -3.00
N VAL A 627 17.79 28.73 -1.91
CA VAL A 627 17.52 27.27 -1.88
C VAL A 627 16.11 27.00 -1.38
N VAL A 628 15.38 26.14 -2.07
CA VAL A 628 13.99 25.77 -1.79
C VAL A 628 13.79 24.26 -1.89
N SER A 629 12.63 23.78 -1.48
CA SER A 629 12.20 22.38 -1.68
C SER A 629 11.00 22.33 -2.63
N PRO A 630 11.21 22.18 -3.95
CA PRO A 630 10.11 22.15 -4.92
C PRO A 630 9.11 21.06 -4.61
N THR A 631 7.81 21.38 -4.72
CA THR A 631 6.73 20.49 -4.31
C THR A 631 5.78 20.19 -5.47
N TYR A 632 5.72 18.93 -5.88
CA TYR A 632 4.81 18.45 -6.91
C TYR A 632 3.38 18.36 -6.34
N VAL A 633 2.50 19.20 -6.86
CA VAL A 633 1.13 19.37 -6.33
C VAL A 633 0.34 18.05 -6.25
N PRO A 634 0.39 17.12 -7.23
CA PRO A 634 -0.27 15.83 -7.09
C PRO A 634 0.21 15.03 -5.87
N ASP A 635 1.53 14.95 -5.63
CA ASP A 635 2.10 14.24 -4.48
C ASP A 635 1.66 14.88 -3.16
N LEU A 636 1.70 16.22 -3.08
CA LEU A 636 1.24 16.99 -1.92
C LEU A 636 -0.22 16.67 -1.58
N VAL A 637 -1.10 16.69 -2.57
CA VAL A 637 -2.54 16.43 -2.37
C VAL A 637 -2.78 14.99 -1.92
N HIS A 638 -2.11 14.01 -2.52
CA HIS A 638 -2.21 12.61 -2.10
C HIS A 638 -1.76 12.43 -0.65
N ALA A 639 -0.59 12.97 -0.28
CA ALA A 639 -0.07 12.86 1.08
C ALA A 639 -0.96 13.59 2.11
N THR A 640 -1.46 14.77 1.76
CA THR A 640 -2.40 15.53 2.62
C THR A 640 -3.69 14.75 2.89
N LEU A 641 -4.27 14.14 1.87
CA LEU A 641 -5.47 13.30 2.03
C LEU A 641 -5.20 12.06 2.87
N ASP A 642 -4.02 11.45 2.73
CA ASP A 642 -3.63 10.30 3.54
C ASP A 642 -3.45 10.69 5.01
N LEU A 643 -2.76 11.82 5.31
CA LEU A 643 -2.61 12.34 6.67
C LEU A 643 -3.97 12.72 7.29
N LEU A 644 -4.86 13.33 6.52
CA LEU A 644 -6.23 13.65 6.98
C LEU A 644 -7.01 12.37 7.33
N LEU A 645 -6.95 11.34 6.49
CA LEU A 645 -7.60 10.06 6.75
C LEU A 645 -6.98 9.33 7.93
N ASP A 646 -5.68 9.44 8.11
CA ASP A 646 -4.95 8.90 9.26
C ASP A 646 -5.18 9.72 10.54
N GLU A 647 -6.00 10.81 10.48
CA GLU A 647 -6.35 11.69 11.60
C GLU A 647 -5.14 12.40 12.21
N GLU A 648 -4.16 12.74 11.38
CA GLU A 648 -2.99 13.49 11.80
C GLU A 648 -3.31 14.97 12.07
N LYS A 649 -2.54 15.57 12.96
CA LYS A 649 -2.77 16.93 13.49
C LYS A 649 -1.45 17.68 13.61
N GLY A 650 -1.58 18.99 13.83
CA GLY A 650 -0.44 19.88 14.03
C GLY A 650 0.35 20.14 12.75
N VAL A 651 1.57 20.62 12.88
CA VAL A 651 2.40 21.04 11.76
C VAL A 651 3.08 19.83 11.11
N TRP A 652 2.99 19.76 9.77
CA TRP A 652 3.71 18.84 8.93
C TRP A 652 4.44 19.55 7.80
N HIS A 653 5.67 19.12 7.49
CA HIS A 653 6.38 19.56 6.29
C HIS A 653 6.12 18.57 5.17
N LEU A 654 5.52 19.03 4.08
CA LEU A 654 5.24 18.22 2.88
C LEU A 654 5.88 18.87 1.66
N THR A 655 7.06 18.37 1.28
CA THR A 655 7.79 18.72 0.06
C THR A 655 8.38 17.48 -0.56
N ASN A 656 8.69 17.48 -1.86
CA ASN A 656 9.49 16.41 -2.44
C ASN A 656 10.89 16.40 -1.82
N GLN A 657 11.49 15.22 -1.69
CA GLN A 657 12.79 15.08 -1.06
C GLN A 657 13.88 15.65 -1.96
N GLY A 658 14.64 16.59 -1.43
CA GLY A 658 15.71 17.31 -2.11
C GLY A 658 15.57 18.82 -1.92
N ALA A 659 16.70 19.48 -1.70
CA ALA A 659 16.82 20.93 -1.65
C ALA A 659 17.65 21.38 -2.85
N VAL A 660 17.19 22.36 -3.59
CA VAL A 660 17.85 22.87 -4.80
C VAL A 660 17.74 24.39 -4.86
N SER A 661 18.75 25.06 -5.42
CA SER A 661 18.62 26.47 -5.78
C SER A 661 17.65 26.63 -6.98
N TRP A 662 17.10 27.81 -7.14
CA TRP A 662 16.28 28.11 -8.31
C TRP A 662 17.07 27.93 -9.62
N HIS A 663 18.37 28.18 -9.61
CA HIS A 663 19.25 27.97 -10.76
C HIS A 663 19.43 26.48 -11.07
N GLU A 664 19.72 25.67 -10.06
CA GLU A 664 19.84 24.20 -10.23
C GLU A 664 18.53 23.61 -10.74
N LEU A 665 17.39 24.01 -10.19
CA LEU A 665 16.08 23.57 -10.66
C LEU A 665 15.86 23.96 -12.13
N ALA A 666 16.21 25.18 -12.53
CA ALA A 666 16.12 25.64 -13.92
C ALA A 666 16.99 24.81 -14.86
N CYS A 667 18.23 24.51 -14.45
CA CYS A 667 19.16 23.65 -15.19
C CYS A 667 18.61 22.23 -15.38
N GLU A 668 18.15 21.63 -14.31
CA GLU A 668 17.51 20.29 -14.32
C GLU A 668 16.34 20.20 -15.30
N ILE A 669 15.50 21.24 -15.33
CA ILE A 669 14.34 21.30 -16.22
C ILE A 669 14.76 21.56 -17.66
N ALA A 670 15.73 22.44 -17.91
CA ALA A 670 16.25 22.70 -19.24
C ALA A 670 16.84 21.41 -19.86
N ASP A 671 17.58 20.63 -19.09
CA ASP A 671 18.14 19.34 -19.54
C ASP A 671 17.04 18.34 -19.91
N ARG A 672 16.04 18.15 -19.05
CA ARG A 672 14.92 17.26 -19.32
C ARG A 672 14.10 17.70 -20.56
N ALA A 673 13.94 19.00 -20.72
CA ALA A 673 13.24 19.61 -21.86
C ALA A 673 14.12 19.71 -23.13
N LYS A 674 15.40 19.37 -23.06
CA LYS A 674 16.41 19.52 -24.14
C LYS A 674 16.50 20.95 -24.65
N LEU A 675 16.52 21.93 -23.75
CA LEU A 675 16.60 23.36 -24.03
C LEU A 675 18.00 23.91 -23.72
N ASP A 676 18.32 25.08 -24.29
CA ASP A 676 19.62 25.71 -24.15
C ASP A 676 19.82 26.33 -22.76
N ARG A 677 20.69 25.73 -21.95
CA ARG A 677 21.04 26.19 -20.59
C ARG A 677 21.83 27.49 -20.56
N THR A 678 22.49 27.89 -21.68
CA THR A 678 23.31 29.13 -21.71
C THR A 678 22.48 30.39 -21.55
N ARG A 679 21.15 30.27 -21.67
CA ARG A 679 20.18 31.35 -21.42
C ARG A 679 19.72 31.45 -19.97
N LEU A 680 20.17 30.54 -19.10
CA LEU A 680 19.92 30.62 -17.66
C LEU A 680 21.04 31.48 -17.04
N LEU A 681 20.69 32.71 -16.68
CA LEU A 681 21.65 33.67 -16.17
C LEU A 681 21.53 33.79 -14.64
N PRO A 682 22.65 33.87 -13.89
CA PRO A 682 22.59 34.06 -12.44
C PRO A 682 22.05 35.44 -12.10
N ASP A 683 21.11 35.48 -11.15
CA ASP A 683 20.61 36.75 -10.57
C ASP A 683 21.58 37.26 -9.51
N GLN A 684 22.36 38.28 -9.87
CA GLN A 684 23.35 38.90 -8.98
C GLN A 684 22.75 39.69 -7.82
N ASN A 685 21.43 39.96 -7.85
CA ASN A 685 20.73 40.69 -6.79
C ASN A 685 20.02 39.74 -5.81
N ALA A 686 20.12 38.43 -6.02
CA ALA A 686 19.49 37.46 -5.16
C ALA A 686 20.08 37.50 -3.73
N VAL A 687 19.21 37.46 -2.74
CA VAL A 687 19.61 37.36 -1.34
C VAL A 687 19.80 35.89 -0.97
N ALA A 688 20.90 35.57 -0.31
CA ALA A 688 21.18 34.23 0.17
C ALA A 688 20.17 33.84 1.25
N ALA A 689 19.42 32.77 0.95
CA ALA A 689 18.44 32.20 1.89
C ALA A 689 18.21 30.73 1.56
N ASP A 690 18.24 29.86 2.57
CA ASP A 690 17.89 28.46 2.46
C ASP A 690 16.60 28.20 3.26
N THR A 691 15.44 28.29 2.60
CA THR A 691 14.13 27.99 3.20
C THR A 691 13.69 26.56 2.96
N SER A 692 14.60 25.69 2.51
CA SER A 692 14.27 24.30 2.24
C SER A 692 13.72 23.59 3.47
N LEU A 693 12.80 22.66 3.23
CA LEU A 693 12.09 21.92 4.26
C LEU A 693 12.50 20.44 4.27
N SER A 694 12.66 19.90 5.46
CA SER A 694 12.76 18.47 5.72
C SER A 694 11.72 18.12 6.79
N SER A 695 11.55 16.83 7.12
CA SER A 695 10.59 16.41 8.13
C SER A 695 11.19 15.43 9.11
N LYS A 696 10.98 15.66 10.41
CA LYS A 696 11.22 14.68 11.47
C LYS A 696 10.00 13.81 11.76
N ARG A 697 8.84 14.18 11.23
CA ARG A 697 7.60 13.41 11.37
C ARG A 697 7.46 12.35 10.28
N GLY A 698 8.03 12.58 9.09
CA GLY A 698 8.05 11.60 8.00
C GLY A 698 8.27 12.24 6.63
N LEU A 699 9.12 11.63 5.83
CA LEU A 699 9.37 12.03 4.43
C LEU A 699 8.27 11.46 3.53
N MET A 700 7.11 12.11 3.53
CA MET A 700 5.88 11.60 2.93
C MET A 700 5.89 11.61 1.39
N LEU A 701 6.62 12.53 0.77
CA LEU A 701 6.72 12.67 -0.67
C LEU A 701 8.01 11.99 -1.18
N ARG A 702 7.98 11.57 -2.42
CA ARG A 702 9.10 10.91 -3.11
C ARG A 702 10.23 11.90 -3.46
N PRO A 703 11.41 11.40 -3.91
CA PRO A 703 12.48 12.25 -4.41
C PRO A 703 12.03 13.19 -5.53
N LEU A 704 12.61 14.41 -5.54
CA LEU A 704 12.27 15.46 -6.50
C LEU A 704 12.48 15.02 -7.96
N GLU A 705 13.55 14.30 -8.24
CA GLU A 705 13.85 13.78 -9.59
C GLU A 705 12.68 12.98 -10.21
N HIS A 706 12.07 12.08 -9.43
CA HIS A 706 10.92 11.29 -9.89
C HIS A 706 9.66 12.14 -10.09
N ALA A 707 9.50 13.19 -9.29
CA ALA A 707 8.39 14.13 -9.44
C ALA A 707 8.54 14.99 -10.69
N LEU A 708 9.77 15.39 -11.01
CA LEU A 708 10.09 16.13 -12.24
C LEU A 708 9.88 15.26 -13.48
N ASP A 709 10.26 13.98 -13.44
CA ASP A 709 10.04 13.05 -14.56
C ASP A 709 8.53 12.90 -14.86
N ASP A 710 7.70 12.72 -13.84
CA ASP A 710 6.24 12.63 -14.00
C ASP A 710 5.63 13.96 -14.47
N PHE A 711 6.15 15.09 -13.98
CA PHE A 711 5.73 16.39 -14.46
C PHE A 711 6.01 16.54 -15.96
N MET A 712 7.23 16.20 -16.41
CA MET A 712 7.61 16.28 -17.82
C MET A 712 6.75 15.36 -18.69
N ALA A 713 6.53 14.12 -18.28
CA ALA A 713 5.65 13.19 -18.98
C ALA A 713 4.20 13.70 -19.10
N SER A 714 3.69 14.37 -18.06
CA SER A 714 2.35 14.95 -18.03
C SER A 714 2.26 16.27 -18.81
N ALA A 715 3.34 17.03 -18.82
CA ALA A 715 3.41 18.37 -19.40
C ALA A 715 3.68 18.35 -20.92
N GLU A 716 4.08 17.21 -21.52
CA GLU A 716 4.26 17.13 -22.97
C GLU A 716 3.01 17.60 -23.72
N THR A 717 1.83 17.31 -23.20
CA THR A 717 0.55 17.79 -23.77
C THR A 717 0.29 19.28 -23.50
N LEU A 718 0.78 19.82 -22.37
CA LEU A 718 0.60 21.23 -21.99
C LEU A 718 1.66 22.14 -22.60
N LEU A 719 2.86 21.60 -22.81
CA LEU A 719 4.01 22.31 -23.38
C LEU A 719 4.00 22.29 -24.91
N GLN A 720 3.17 21.46 -25.57
CA GLN A 720 2.98 21.41 -27.04
C GLN A 720 1.90 22.35 -27.55
N LEU A 721 1.17 23.05 -26.69
CA LEU A 721 0.21 24.06 -27.12
C LEU A 721 0.95 25.38 -27.41
N PRO A 722 0.67 26.06 -28.57
CA PRO A 722 1.33 27.29 -28.95
C PRO A 722 1.13 28.45 -27.98
#